data_dacb1621bb966799a738cb6e527657b0
#
_entry.id   dacb1621bb966799a738cb6e527657b0
#
_cell.length_a   1.000
_cell.length_b   1.000
_cell.length_c   1.000
_cell.angle_alpha   90.00
_cell.angle_beta   90.00
_cell.angle_gamma   90.00
#
_symmetry.space_group_name_H-M   'P 1'
#
loop_
_entity.id
_entity.type
_entity.pdbx_description
1 polymer ?
#
loop_
_entity_poly.entity_id
_entity_poly.type
_entity_poly.pdbx_seq_one_letter_code
_entity_poly.pdbx_strand_id
1 'polypeptide(L)'
;MRTTSNFISFALQGALLTIAQPTNTGHSEVPFYGRSPPIYPSPIGNGSTNSRWAAAYEYARSLVSQLTVEEKANITHGWPSGPCVGNSGEVPRLGIPALCFADAPDGIRGQEFVSSFPAGIHVAATFDRSLLYKYGKAYGDENYGKGINVAMGPVAGPLGRVVRGGRNWEGLSNDPYLAGAGMGAITRGIQDAGVISTPKHWLLNEQEYRRYSSDLGESISSNVDDRMLHELYVFPFMDSLREGAASIMCSYQRANHSYGCQNSKLLNGVLKTELGFEGFVVSDWAAQKSGVATANAGLDLVMPNASFWGDKLVEAVNNGSVSDDRLSDMATRILASLHYLRQAHSYPAPAIHSSLQKAYPVNVQADHAALIRTIGAAGTILVKNANGTLPLKNPKFLAVYGYDATLGAAPWKNPSRYGGGYEVNFGWETFNGTLITGGGSGGSTPPYVVTPFQAIQDRIVKNHGILRWDFESENPYPPYVNAEACLVFINAYASESFDRLSLTDDRSDRLVQNVATNCSNTIVVLHSAGIRTVDAWIEHPNVTAVLFAGLPGQESGNSLVDILFGDVNPSGRLPYTVARKESDYGDVLNSTASDDYFPESNFTEGLYIDYRYFDAHDISPRFEFGFGLSYTTFGFAGFSAGTLQTANTGEYPDPEVAVIQGGHPELWDVIAVASVSVTNTGDVDGTEVAQLYVSIPGDDTPIRQLRGFSRVGPLSPGQTEKAVFELTRRDLSVWDVVAQQWHLRRGTYVISVGSSSRNLPLQGNITIVSEDLIQKQA
;
A
#
# COMPACT_ATOMS: atom_id res chain seq x y z
N MET A 1 54.37 15.90 23.09
CA MET A 1 53.81 14.54 23.13
C MET A 1 52.78 14.47 22.05
N ARG A 2 53.03 13.71 20.98
CA ARG A 2 52.16 13.54 19.83
C ARG A 2 51.17 12.44 20.16
N THR A 3 49.87 12.72 20.10
CA THR A 3 48.78 11.72 20.05
C THR A 3 48.23 11.68 18.64
N THR A 4 48.51 10.59 17.96
CA THR A 4 48.01 10.23 16.66
C THR A 4 46.53 9.80 16.79
N SER A 5 45.62 10.57 16.23
CA SER A 5 44.24 10.15 16.05
C SER A 5 44.11 9.40 14.71
N ASN A 6 43.83 8.13 14.79
CA ASN A 6 43.48 7.29 13.62
C ASN A 6 42.09 7.68 13.10
N PHE A 7 42.06 8.42 12.00
CA PHE A 7 40.88 8.56 11.18
C PHE A 7 40.71 7.26 10.38
N ILE A 8 39.72 6.45 10.75
CA ILE A 8 39.25 5.38 9.91
C ILE A 8 38.35 6.01 8.83
N SER A 9 38.92 6.12 7.64
CA SER A 9 38.24 6.58 6.45
C SER A 9 37.30 5.42 5.98
N PHE A 10 36.05 5.50 6.30
CA PHE A 10 35.01 4.65 5.63
C PHE A 10 34.79 5.20 4.24
N ALA A 11 35.42 4.57 3.25
CA ALA A 11 35.07 4.76 1.86
C ALA A 11 33.66 4.21 1.67
N LEU A 12 32.67 5.10 1.43
CA LEU A 12 31.36 4.74 0.95
C LEU A 12 31.49 4.26 -0.52
N GLN A 13 31.76 3.01 -0.71
CA GLN A 13 31.37 2.32 -1.93
C GLN A 13 29.85 2.14 -1.83
N GLY A 14 29.12 2.62 -2.85
CA GLY A 14 27.74 2.23 -3.03
C GLY A 14 27.68 0.72 -2.98
N ALA A 15 27.03 0.18 -1.95
CA ALA A 15 26.76 -1.23 -1.85
C ALA A 15 25.76 -1.59 -2.96
N LEU A 16 26.26 -1.82 -4.18
CA LEU A 16 25.77 -2.96 -4.93
C LEU A 16 25.92 -4.12 -3.96
N LEU A 17 24.82 -4.56 -3.35
CA LEU A 17 24.72 -5.90 -2.84
C LEU A 17 24.99 -6.81 -4.03
N THR A 18 26.26 -7.09 -4.30
CA THR A 18 26.65 -8.35 -4.89
C THR A 18 26.23 -9.37 -3.84
N ILE A 19 24.97 -9.82 -3.94
CA ILE A 19 24.57 -11.09 -3.36
C ILE A 19 25.56 -12.07 -3.97
N ALA A 20 26.57 -12.46 -3.19
CA ALA A 20 27.47 -13.53 -3.59
C ALA A 20 26.55 -14.67 -4.00
N GLN A 21 26.67 -15.10 -5.28
CA GLN A 21 26.05 -16.34 -5.69
C GLN A 21 26.52 -17.38 -4.68
N PRO A 22 25.63 -18.21 -4.13
CA PRO A 22 26.07 -19.28 -3.26
C PRO A 22 27.12 -20.06 -4.07
N THR A 23 28.38 -19.89 -3.70
CA THR A 23 29.43 -20.78 -4.14
C THR A 23 28.95 -22.15 -3.71
N ASN A 24 28.88 -23.08 -4.64
CA ASN A 24 28.46 -24.46 -4.42
C ASN A 24 29.41 -25.11 -3.42
N THR A 25 29.28 -24.71 -2.15
CA THR A 25 30.04 -25.25 -1.01
C THR A 25 29.22 -26.41 -0.48
N GLY A 26 29.40 -27.59 -1.10
CA GLY A 26 29.29 -28.87 -0.40
C GLY A 26 28.01 -29.24 0.35
N HIS A 27 26.91 -28.52 0.22
CA HIS A 27 25.59 -28.91 0.75
C HIS A 27 24.91 -29.87 -0.22
N SER A 28 25.57 -31.02 -0.47
CA SER A 28 25.10 -32.00 -1.46
C SER A 28 23.86 -32.78 -1.02
N GLU A 29 23.31 -32.54 0.15
CA GLU A 29 22.16 -33.30 0.65
C GLU A 29 21.32 -32.49 1.66
N VAL A 30 20.94 -31.24 1.31
CA VAL A 30 19.80 -30.66 2.06
C VAL A 30 18.53 -31.34 1.55
N PRO A 31 17.84 -32.16 2.37
CA PRO A 31 16.66 -32.86 1.91
C PRO A 31 15.62 -31.83 1.45
N PHE A 32 14.96 -32.09 0.31
CA PHE A 32 13.81 -31.30 -0.11
C PHE A 32 12.76 -31.29 1.00
N TYR A 33 12.46 -30.10 1.51
CA TYR A 33 11.55 -29.91 2.62
C TYR A 33 10.22 -29.35 2.10
N GLY A 34 9.15 -30.13 2.27
CA GLY A 34 7.80 -29.74 1.88
C GLY A 34 7.37 -30.26 0.50
N ARG A 35 6.15 -29.88 0.12
CA ARG A 35 5.56 -30.23 -1.17
C ARG A 35 5.48 -28.99 -2.03
N SER A 36 6.03 -29.03 -3.23
CA SER A 36 5.72 -28.00 -4.22
C SER A 36 4.23 -28.07 -4.60
N PRO A 37 3.58 -26.91 -4.83
CA PRO A 37 2.24 -26.89 -5.39
C PRO A 37 2.20 -27.62 -6.74
N PRO A 38 1.03 -28.07 -7.21
CA PRO A 38 0.87 -28.59 -8.56
C PRO A 38 1.42 -27.61 -9.59
N ILE A 39 2.04 -28.13 -10.66
CA ILE A 39 2.52 -27.31 -11.76
C ILE A 39 1.34 -26.93 -12.64
N TYR A 40 1.05 -25.65 -12.71
CA TYR A 40 0.06 -25.07 -13.62
C TYR A 40 0.75 -24.68 -14.93
N PRO A 41 0.22 -25.08 -16.11
CA PRO A 41 0.80 -24.68 -17.38
C PRO A 41 0.72 -23.17 -17.57
N SER A 42 1.73 -22.58 -18.21
CA SER A 42 1.71 -21.15 -18.53
C SER A 42 0.73 -20.89 -19.67
N PRO A 43 -0.33 -20.12 -19.47
CA PRO A 43 -1.25 -19.77 -20.53
C PRO A 43 -0.56 -18.81 -21.50
N ILE A 44 -0.76 -19.03 -22.79
CA ILE A 44 -0.34 -18.09 -23.83
C ILE A 44 -1.34 -16.93 -23.86
N GLY A 45 -0.85 -15.71 -23.63
CA GLY A 45 -1.68 -14.52 -23.68
C GLY A 45 -2.25 -14.28 -25.08
N ASN A 46 -3.49 -13.87 -25.17
CA ASN A 46 -4.18 -13.70 -26.45
C ASN A 46 -4.79 -12.31 -26.66
N GLY A 47 -4.83 -11.49 -25.62
CA GLY A 47 -5.44 -10.16 -25.67
C GLY A 47 -6.97 -10.18 -25.72
N SER A 48 -7.61 -11.31 -25.35
CA SER A 48 -9.06 -11.48 -25.53
C SER A 48 -9.91 -10.72 -24.50
N THR A 49 -9.31 -10.19 -23.44
CA THR A 49 -10.05 -9.57 -22.33
C THR A 49 -10.71 -8.24 -22.71
N ASN A 50 -10.19 -7.51 -23.70
CA ASN A 50 -10.84 -6.34 -24.29
C ASN A 50 -10.16 -5.92 -25.60
N SER A 51 -10.82 -5.04 -26.38
CA SER A 51 -10.35 -4.60 -27.71
C SER A 51 -8.99 -3.87 -27.68
N ARG A 52 -8.67 -3.18 -26.60
CA ARG A 52 -7.38 -2.48 -26.44
C ARG A 52 -6.23 -3.47 -26.26
N TRP A 53 -6.43 -4.52 -25.44
CA TRP A 53 -5.47 -5.62 -25.32
C TRP A 53 -5.36 -6.43 -26.62
N ALA A 54 -6.47 -6.70 -27.33
CA ALA A 54 -6.46 -7.37 -28.61
C ALA A 54 -5.53 -6.65 -29.63
N ALA A 55 -5.70 -5.33 -29.77
CA ALA A 55 -4.83 -4.53 -30.64
C ALA A 55 -3.36 -4.52 -30.18
N ALA A 56 -3.13 -4.49 -28.84
CA ALA A 56 -1.79 -4.52 -28.28
C ALA A 56 -1.07 -5.85 -28.56
N TYR A 57 -1.78 -6.96 -28.44
CA TYR A 57 -1.25 -8.29 -28.73
C TYR A 57 -1.01 -8.52 -30.24
N GLU A 58 -1.88 -8.02 -31.11
CA GLU A 58 -1.65 -8.06 -32.55
C GLU A 58 -0.36 -7.31 -32.93
N TYR A 59 -0.19 -6.09 -32.42
CA TYR A 59 1.04 -5.31 -32.60
C TYR A 59 2.27 -6.05 -32.07
N ALA A 60 2.22 -6.54 -30.81
CA ALA A 60 3.34 -7.22 -30.18
C ALA A 60 3.75 -8.48 -30.92
N ARG A 61 2.80 -9.33 -31.35
CA ARG A 61 3.09 -10.55 -32.13
C ARG A 61 3.74 -10.24 -33.45
N SER A 62 3.36 -9.14 -34.12
CA SER A 62 3.99 -8.70 -35.38
C SER A 62 5.48 -8.39 -35.20
N LEU A 63 5.88 -7.86 -34.02
CA LEU A 63 7.29 -7.62 -33.69
C LEU A 63 7.99 -8.92 -33.26
N VAL A 64 7.38 -9.69 -32.35
CA VAL A 64 7.96 -10.93 -31.80
C VAL A 64 8.27 -11.97 -32.90
N SER A 65 7.44 -12.03 -33.94
CA SER A 65 7.71 -12.91 -35.10
C SER A 65 9.00 -12.58 -35.87
N GLN A 66 9.56 -11.39 -35.67
CA GLN A 66 10.79 -10.91 -36.29
C GLN A 66 12.02 -11.03 -35.38
N LEU A 67 11.82 -11.38 -34.09
CA LEU A 67 12.86 -11.48 -33.08
C LEU A 67 13.57 -12.85 -33.18
N THR A 68 14.88 -12.85 -33.00
CA THR A 68 15.63 -14.10 -32.75
C THR A 68 15.40 -14.57 -31.32
N VAL A 69 15.79 -15.81 -31.00
CA VAL A 69 15.70 -16.35 -29.64
C VAL A 69 16.49 -15.49 -28.63
N GLU A 70 17.70 -15.05 -29.05
CA GLU A 70 18.58 -14.20 -28.26
C GLU A 70 17.92 -12.82 -27.98
N GLU A 71 17.28 -12.24 -28.98
CA GLU A 71 16.58 -10.94 -28.81
C GLU A 71 15.35 -11.07 -27.94
N LYS A 72 14.57 -12.15 -28.08
CA LYS A 72 13.46 -12.44 -27.13
C LYS A 72 13.99 -12.59 -25.71
N ALA A 73 15.08 -13.37 -25.52
CA ALA A 73 15.70 -13.53 -24.20
C ALA A 73 16.23 -12.20 -23.65
N ASN A 74 16.83 -11.35 -24.52
CA ASN A 74 17.37 -10.05 -24.11
C ASN A 74 16.33 -9.12 -23.50
N ILE A 75 15.12 -9.02 -24.04
CA ILE A 75 14.07 -8.15 -23.51
C ILE A 75 13.42 -8.68 -22.24
N THR A 76 13.66 -9.95 -21.87
CA THR A 76 13.06 -10.58 -20.67
C THR A 76 13.93 -10.48 -19.42
N HIS A 77 15.06 -9.78 -19.47
CA HIS A 77 15.90 -9.58 -18.30
C HIS A 77 16.41 -8.15 -18.15
N GLY A 78 16.81 -7.80 -16.91
CA GLY A 78 17.38 -6.51 -16.56
C GLY A 78 18.83 -6.36 -17.01
N TRP A 79 19.20 -5.10 -17.25
CA TRP A 79 20.56 -4.66 -17.50
C TRP A 79 21.00 -3.68 -16.42
N PRO A 80 22.11 -3.94 -15.70
CA PRO A 80 22.57 -3.05 -14.62
C PRO A 80 23.08 -1.69 -15.14
N SER A 81 23.49 -1.64 -16.42
CA SER A 81 23.97 -0.41 -17.06
C SER A 81 22.80 0.36 -17.67
N GLY A 82 22.42 1.45 -17.06
CA GLY A 82 21.36 2.32 -17.55
C GLY A 82 21.05 3.42 -16.55
N PRO A 83 20.23 4.41 -16.94
CA PRO A 83 19.92 5.54 -16.06
C PRO A 83 18.90 5.20 -14.98
N CYS A 84 18.13 4.14 -15.13
CA CYS A 84 16.98 3.82 -14.28
C CYS A 84 17.35 2.84 -13.16
N VAL A 85 16.51 2.73 -12.15
CA VAL A 85 16.66 1.73 -11.07
C VAL A 85 16.69 0.32 -11.66
N GLY A 86 15.84 0.06 -12.68
CA GLY A 86 15.90 -1.11 -13.52
C GLY A 86 15.81 -0.73 -15.00
N ASN A 87 16.48 -1.47 -15.87
CA ASN A 87 16.41 -1.28 -17.32
C ASN A 87 16.26 -2.65 -17.96
N SER A 88 15.31 -2.84 -18.89
CA SER A 88 15.24 -4.07 -19.70
C SER A 88 16.24 -4.04 -20.86
N GLY A 89 16.38 -5.16 -21.57
CA GLY A 89 17.07 -5.17 -22.86
C GLY A 89 16.31 -4.41 -23.95
N GLU A 90 17.01 -4.02 -25.01
CA GLU A 90 16.49 -3.32 -26.19
C GLU A 90 16.76 -4.10 -27.48
N VAL A 91 16.01 -3.80 -28.55
CA VAL A 91 16.29 -4.34 -29.89
C VAL A 91 16.25 -3.18 -30.90
N PRO A 92 17.38 -2.47 -31.07
CA PRO A 92 17.44 -1.23 -31.86
C PRO A 92 17.05 -1.41 -33.34
N ARG A 93 17.37 -2.58 -33.95
CA ARG A 93 17.01 -2.83 -35.36
C ARG A 93 15.49 -2.85 -35.62
N LEU A 94 14.68 -3.10 -34.60
CA LEU A 94 13.21 -3.07 -34.67
C LEU A 94 12.60 -1.86 -33.95
N GLY A 95 13.44 -0.95 -33.44
CA GLY A 95 12.99 0.22 -32.69
C GLY A 95 12.37 -0.11 -31.32
N ILE A 96 12.70 -1.27 -30.75
CA ILE A 96 12.23 -1.66 -29.41
C ILE A 96 13.17 -1.04 -28.36
N PRO A 97 12.69 -0.09 -27.54
CA PRO A 97 13.52 0.55 -26.51
C PRO A 97 13.70 -0.32 -25.28
N ALA A 98 14.75 -0.05 -24.50
CA ALA A 98 14.84 -0.54 -23.13
C ALA A 98 13.75 0.12 -22.26
N LEU A 99 13.08 -0.66 -21.41
CA LEU A 99 12.15 -0.14 -20.43
C LEU A 99 12.89 0.47 -19.24
N CYS A 100 12.46 1.64 -18.80
CA CYS A 100 12.94 2.32 -17.61
C CYS A 100 11.98 2.08 -16.44
N PHE A 101 12.48 1.50 -15.36
CA PHE A 101 11.74 1.23 -14.11
C PHE A 101 12.16 2.22 -13.03
N ALA A 102 11.20 2.75 -12.28
CA ALA A 102 11.45 3.57 -11.09
C ALA A 102 10.70 3.03 -9.88
N ASP A 103 11.28 3.27 -8.70
CA ASP A 103 10.77 2.82 -7.42
C ASP A 103 10.34 4.01 -6.53
N ALA A 104 9.74 3.70 -5.42
CA ALA A 104 9.00 4.49 -4.45
C ALA A 104 7.56 4.81 -4.91
N PRO A 105 6.54 4.11 -4.33
CA PRO A 105 5.14 4.38 -4.68
C PRO A 105 4.65 5.75 -4.22
N ASP A 106 5.34 6.44 -3.29
CA ASP A 106 5.02 7.79 -2.81
C ASP A 106 5.93 8.89 -3.42
N GLY A 107 6.59 8.60 -4.56
CA GLY A 107 7.44 9.54 -5.29
C GLY A 107 8.41 8.83 -6.22
N ILE A 108 9.40 9.54 -6.78
CA ILE A 108 10.46 8.95 -7.59
C ILE A 108 11.75 8.97 -6.79
N ARG A 109 12.12 7.83 -6.21
CA ARG A 109 13.24 7.72 -5.30
C ARG A 109 14.57 8.17 -5.92
N GLY A 110 15.32 8.97 -5.16
CA GLY A 110 16.67 9.38 -5.53
C GLY A 110 16.75 10.38 -6.68
N GLN A 111 15.64 11.04 -7.04
CA GLN A 111 15.62 12.00 -8.13
C GLN A 111 15.33 13.42 -7.63
N GLU A 112 15.87 14.41 -8.31
CA GLU A 112 15.57 15.84 -8.09
C GLU A 112 14.42 16.30 -9.00
N PHE A 113 13.79 17.43 -8.61
CA PHE A 113 12.68 18.06 -9.32
C PHE A 113 11.46 17.13 -9.47
N VAL A 114 11.22 16.32 -8.44
CA VAL A 114 10.07 15.45 -8.25
C VAL A 114 9.40 15.76 -6.92
N SER A 115 8.17 15.30 -6.72
CA SER A 115 7.45 15.48 -5.46
C SER A 115 7.61 14.27 -4.53
N SER A 116 7.50 14.52 -3.20
CA SER A 116 7.30 13.51 -2.18
C SER A 116 5.85 13.56 -1.74
N PHE A 117 5.08 12.59 -2.22
CA PHE A 117 3.66 12.45 -1.93
C PHE A 117 3.43 11.80 -0.56
N PRO A 118 2.20 11.86 -0.01
CA PRO A 118 1.82 11.05 1.14
C PRO A 118 1.94 9.55 0.85
N ALA A 119 2.33 8.77 1.86
CA ALA A 119 2.45 7.32 1.73
C ALA A 119 1.09 6.62 1.56
N GLY A 120 1.09 5.40 1.03
CA GLY A 120 -0.13 4.65 0.71
C GLY A 120 -1.13 4.58 1.86
N ILE A 121 -0.69 4.22 3.07
CA ILE A 121 -1.53 4.13 4.27
C ILE A 121 -2.20 5.48 4.64
N HIS A 122 -1.50 6.60 4.40
CA HIS A 122 -2.05 7.94 4.65
C HIS A 122 -3.05 8.35 3.57
N VAL A 123 -2.79 8.03 2.31
CA VAL A 123 -3.73 8.31 1.21
C VAL A 123 -5.03 7.52 1.41
N ALA A 124 -4.93 6.25 1.82
CA ALA A 124 -6.10 5.40 2.11
C ALA A 124 -6.92 5.91 3.31
N ALA A 125 -6.28 6.54 4.31
CA ALA A 125 -6.98 7.15 5.44
C ALA A 125 -7.95 8.28 5.04
N THR A 126 -7.86 8.78 3.80
CA THR A 126 -8.85 9.73 3.25
C THR A 126 -10.21 9.09 2.96
N PHE A 127 -10.28 7.78 2.74
CA PHE A 127 -11.47 7.06 2.24
C PHE A 127 -12.12 7.79 1.05
N ASP A 128 -11.31 8.27 0.12
CA ASP A 128 -11.73 9.08 -1.03
C ASP A 128 -11.17 8.54 -2.35
N ARG A 129 -12.00 7.85 -3.13
CA ARG A 129 -11.62 7.27 -4.43
C ARG A 129 -11.12 8.34 -5.42
N SER A 130 -11.62 9.58 -5.33
CA SER A 130 -11.19 10.68 -6.19
C SER A 130 -9.78 11.16 -5.83
N LEU A 131 -9.47 11.28 -4.53
CA LEU A 131 -8.12 11.64 -4.07
C LEU A 131 -7.11 10.53 -4.39
N LEU A 132 -7.48 9.25 -4.21
CA LEU A 132 -6.66 8.11 -4.60
C LEU A 132 -6.34 8.12 -6.11
N TYR A 133 -7.33 8.40 -6.96
CA TYR A 133 -7.11 8.55 -8.41
C TYR A 133 -6.20 9.73 -8.73
N LYS A 134 -6.47 10.93 -8.15
CA LYS A 134 -5.66 12.13 -8.38
C LYS A 134 -4.21 11.94 -7.93
N TYR A 135 -4.01 11.25 -6.82
CA TYR A 135 -2.70 10.84 -6.34
C TYR A 135 -1.97 9.98 -7.39
N GLY A 136 -2.62 8.89 -7.85
CA GLY A 136 -2.05 8.02 -8.87
C GLY A 136 -1.75 8.77 -10.19
N LYS A 137 -2.64 9.70 -10.58
CA LYS A 137 -2.46 10.51 -11.80
C LYS A 137 -1.26 11.45 -11.68
N ALA A 138 -1.14 12.19 -10.57
CA ALA A 138 -0.02 13.10 -10.33
C ALA A 138 1.33 12.36 -10.25
N TYR A 139 1.37 11.24 -9.54
CA TYR A 139 2.53 10.37 -9.49
C TYR A 139 2.88 9.81 -10.88
N GLY A 140 1.88 9.39 -11.66
CA GLY A 140 2.05 8.94 -13.04
C GLY A 140 2.58 10.06 -13.96
N ASP A 141 2.06 11.29 -13.84
CA ASP A 141 2.50 12.44 -14.64
C ASP A 141 3.99 12.76 -14.38
N GLU A 142 4.45 12.70 -13.13
CA GLU A 142 5.88 12.88 -12.82
C GLU A 142 6.75 11.77 -13.41
N ASN A 143 6.31 10.51 -13.31
CA ASN A 143 7.00 9.38 -13.93
C ASN A 143 7.08 9.55 -15.46
N TYR A 144 5.96 9.88 -16.11
CA TYR A 144 5.92 10.15 -17.56
C TYR A 144 6.90 11.27 -17.94
N GLY A 145 6.84 12.40 -17.22
CA GLY A 145 7.71 13.55 -17.48
C GLY A 145 9.21 13.25 -17.31
N LYS A 146 9.56 12.29 -16.46
CA LYS A 146 10.92 11.76 -16.29
C LYS A 146 11.28 10.68 -17.30
N GLY A 147 10.39 10.27 -18.19
CA GLY A 147 10.63 9.23 -19.18
C GLY A 147 10.66 7.82 -18.58
N ILE A 148 9.98 7.60 -17.47
CA ILE A 148 9.89 6.31 -16.80
C ILE A 148 8.74 5.52 -17.42
N ASN A 149 9.02 4.33 -17.92
CA ASN A 149 8.04 3.46 -18.55
C ASN A 149 7.18 2.71 -17.53
N VAL A 150 7.78 2.31 -16.41
CA VAL A 150 7.19 1.40 -15.42
C VAL A 150 7.37 1.95 -14.02
N ALA A 151 6.27 2.28 -13.37
CA ALA A 151 6.21 2.71 -11.98
C ALA A 151 5.87 1.51 -11.07
N MET A 152 6.72 1.24 -10.07
CA MET A 152 6.59 0.07 -9.18
C MET A 152 5.65 0.38 -8.01
N GLY A 153 4.37 0.27 -8.28
CA GLY A 153 3.25 0.50 -7.36
C GLY A 153 1.91 0.46 -8.09
N PRO A 154 0.79 0.52 -7.34
CA PRO A 154 0.62 0.62 -5.88
C PRO A 154 0.92 -0.67 -5.12
N VAL A 155 0.79 -0.61 -3.76
CA VAL A 155 1.18 -1.71 -2.87
C VAL A 155 -0.02 -2.24 -2.07
N ALA A 156 -0.22 -3.57 -2.10
CA ALA A 156 -1.13 -4.30 -1.22
C ALA A 156 -0.53 -5.63 -0.69
N GLY A 157 0.72 -5.85 -0.90
CA GLY A 157 1.54 -6.87 -0.27
C GLY A 157 2.82 -6.23 0.31
N PRO A 158 2.83 -5.90 1.63
CA PRO A 158 1.94 -6.43 2.68
C PRO A 158 0.55 -5.82 2.68
N LEU A 159 -0.45 -6.65 3.08
CA LEU A 159 -1.78 -6.21 3.45
C LEU A 159 -1.78 -5.66 4.90
N GLY A 160 -0.84 -6.11 5.73
CA GLY A 160 -0.70 -5.71 7.11
C GLY A 160 -1.09 -6.79 8.12
N ARG A 161 -0.97 -8.07 7.74
CA ARG A 161 -1.16 -9.22 8.63
C ARG A 161 -0.29 -9.12 9.87
N VAL A 162 1.01 -8.89 9.67
CA VAL A 162 1.96 -8.69 10.78
C VAL A 162 1.90 -7.24 11.23
N VAL A 163 1.40 -7.01 12.43
CA VAL A 163 1.12 -5.67 12.97
C VAL A 163 2.40 -4.82 13.06
N ARG A 164 3.53 -5.44 13.42
CA ARG A 164 4.86 -4.81 13.45
C ARG A 164 5.57 -4.79 12.11
N GLY A 165 4.92 -5.20 11.02
CA GLY A 165 5.51 -5.29 9.70
C GLY A 165 6.17 -3.98 9.24
N GLY A 166 7.42 -4.07 8.79
CA GLY A 166 8.24 -2.91 8.44
C GLY A 166 7.77 -2.14 7.21
N ARG A 167 6.99 -2.77 6.32
CA ARG A 167 6.49 -2.16 5.07
C ARG A 167 4.98 -1.92 5.05
N ASN A 168 4.27 -2.09 6.18
CA ASN A 168 2.82 -1.86 6.23
C ASN A 168 2.42 -0.44 5.77
N TRP A 169 3.29 0.54 5.95
CA TRP A 169 3.07 1.93 5.54
C TRP A 169 3.01 2.14 4.01
N GLU A 170 3.66 1.26 3.23
CA GLU A 170 3.58 1.28 1.76
C GLU A 170 2.23 0.78 1.27
N GLY A 171 1.62 -0.16 2.00
CA GLY A 171 0.27 -0.66 1.78
C GLY A 171 -0.78 0.41 2.05
N LEU A 172 -2.00 0.11 1.63
CA LEU A 172 -3.11 1.05 1.73
C LEU A 172 -3.92 0.84 3.01
N SER A 173 -4.16 -0.40 3.42
CA SER A 173 -5.02 -0.70 4.56
C SER A 173 -4.89 -2.17 4.96
N ASN A 174 -5.19 -2.48 6.22
CA ASN A 174 -5.34 -3.86 6.69
C ASN A 174 -6.69 -4.49 6.27
N ASP A 175 -7.57 -3.75 5.63
CA ASP A 175 -8.81 -4.27 5.05
C ASP A 175 -8.67 -4.45 3.53
N PRO A 176 -8.97 -5.66 2.99
CA PRO A 176 -8.78 -5.94 1.57
C PRO A 176 -9.70 -5.14 0.64
N TYR A 177 -10.88 -4.71 1.11
CA TYR A 177 -11.79 -3.90 0.29
C TYR A 177 -11.29 -2.46 0.15
N LEU A 178 -10.85 -1.82 1.25
CA LEU A 178 -10.28 -0.48 1.20
C LEU A 178 -8.97 -0.50 0.42
N ALA A 179 -8.11 -1.50 0.64
CA ALA A 179 -6.88 -1.69 -0.11
C ALA A 179 -7.18 -1.86 -1.61
N GLY A 180 -8.14 -2.70 -1.99
CA GLY A 180 -8.55 -2.93 -3.39
C GLY A 180 -9.06 -1.66 -4.06
N ALA A 181 -9.96 -0.93 -3.39
CA ALA A 181 -10.47 0.34 -3.90
C ALA A 181 -9.35 1.36 -4.18
N GLY A 182 -8.34 1.42 -3.30
CA GLY A 182 -7.16 2.24 -3.48
C GLY A 182 -6.26 1.74 -4.62
N MET A 183 -5.98 0.44 -4.63
CA MET A 183 -5.19 -0.22 -5.69
C MET A 183 -5.75 0.07 -7.07
N GLY A 184 -7.06 -0.11 -7.27
CA GLY A 184 -7.71 0.17 -8.56
C GLY A 184 -7.62 1.65 -8.94
N ALA A 185 -8.00 2.56 -8.03
CA ALA A 185 -8.01 3.99 -8.32
C ALA A 185 -6.60 4.54 -8.66
N ILE A 186 -5.58 4.13 -7.92
CA ILE A 186 -4.19 4.54 -8.15
C ILE A 186 -3.66 3.95 -9.46
N THR A 187 -3.90 2.65 -9.73
CA THR A 187 -3.52 2.01 -11.00
C THR A 187 -4.10 2.75 -12.19
N ARG A 188 -5.40 3.09 -12.17
CA ARG A 188 -6.04 3.87 -13.22
C ARG A 188 -5.36 5.24 -13.39
N GLY A 189 -5.09 5.95 -12.29
CA GLY A 189 -4.43 7.25 -12.34
C GLY A 189 -3.05 7.18 -13.00
N ILE A 190 -2.19 6.24 -12.59
CA ILE A 190 -0.86 6.01 -13.18
C ILE A 190 -0.97 5.72 -14.67
N GLN A 191 -1.88 4.83 -15.07
CA GLN A 191 -2.01 4.41 -16.47
C GLN A 191 -2.68 5.46 -17.37
N ASP A 192 -3.55 6.31 -16.83
CA ASP A 192 -4.08 7.48 -17.53
C ASP A 192 -3.00 8.55 -17.81
N ALA A 193 -1.89 8.52 -17.06
CA ALA A 193 -0.70 9.30 -17.38
C ALA A 193 0.17 8.66 -18.49
N GLY A 194 -0.11 7.44 -18.91
CA GLY A 194 0.65 6.71 -19.93
C GLY A 194 1.82 5.89 -19.38
N VAL A 195 1.89 5.66 -18.07
CA VAL A 195 2.92 4.87 -17.37
C VAL A 195 2.37 3.49 -17.02
N ILE A 196 3.18 2.44 -17.17
CA ILE A 196 2.80 1.09 -16.74
C ILE A 196 2.79 1.05 -15.22
N SER A 197 1.62 0.81 -14.63
CA SER A 197 1.47 0.51 -13.21
C SER A 197 1.87 -0.93 -12.92
N THR A 198 2.64 -1.14 -11.84
CA THR A 198 3.10 -2.46 -11.39
C THR A 198 2.66 -2.71 -9.95
N PRO A 199 1.39 -3.10 -9.72
CA PRO A 199 0.92 -3.51 -8.40
C PRO A 199 1.84 -4.55 -7.77
N LYS A 200 2.16 -4.40 -6.45
CA LYS A 200 3.13 -5.23 -5.74
C LYS A 200 2.72 -5.49 -4.29
N HIS A 201 3.28 -6.50 -3.61
CA HIS A 201 4.08 -7.61 -4.12
C HIS A 201 3.19 -8.85 -4.19
N TRP A 202 3.06 -9.44 -5.34
CA TRP A 202 2.22 -10.62 -5.59
C TRP A 202 2.93 -11.90 -5.15
N LEU A 203 2.52 -12.61 -4.11
CA LEU A 203 1.59 -12.39 -3.00
C LEU A 203 2.28 -12.74 -1.68
N LEU A 204 1.63 -12.40 -0.54
CA LEU A 204 1.96 -12.90 0.80
C LEU A 204 3.29 -12.38 1.38
N ASN A 205 3.77 -11.22 0.93
CA ASN A 205 4.95 -10.56 1.49
C ASN A 205 4.55 -9.75 2.74
N GLU A 206 4.21 -10.46 3.85
CA GLU A 206 3.60 -9.87 5.03
C GLU A 206 4.60 -9.55 6.16
N GLN A 207 5.87 -9.93 6.01
CA GLN A 207 6.93 -9.67 6.98
C GLN A 207 8.28 -9.45 6.33
N GLU A 208 9.14 -8.67 7.01
CA GLU A 208 10.51 -8.44 6.58
C GLU A 208 11.48 -9.50 7.12
N TYR A 209 11.18 -10.04 8.30
CA TYR A 209 12.01 -11.04 8.93
C TYR A 209 12.13 -12.31 8.08
N ARG A 210 13.37 -12.65 7.71
CA ARG A 210 13.74 -13.80 6.85
C ARG A 210 13.06 -13.80 5.46
N ARG A 211 12.70 -12.64 4.92
CA ARG A 211 12.11 -12.58 3.56
C ARG A 211 13.12 -12.93 2.45
N TYR A 212 14.42 -12.81 2.72
CA TYR A 212 15.49 -13.20 1.81
C TYR A 212 16.11 -14.53 2.19
N SER A 213 16.58 -15.32 1.20
CA SER A 213 17.50 -16.42 1.44
C SER A 213 18.88 -15.89 1.82
N SER A 214 19.58 -16.62 2.68
CA SER A 214 20.92 -16.29 3.17
C SER A 214 21.73 -17.58 3.37
N ASP A 215 22.98 -17.46 3.82
CA ASP A 215 23.79 -18.61 4.21
C ASP A 215 23.18 -19.40 5.40
N LEU A 216 22.25 -18.78 6.13
CA LEU A 216 21.56 -19.41 7.27
C LEU A 216 20.30 -20.18 6.86
N GLY A 217 19.87 -20.09 5.61
CA GLY A 217 18.69 -20.81 5.12
C GLY A 217 17.94 -20.10 4.00
N GLU A 218 16.88 -20.73 3.56
CA GLU A 218 15.98 -20.22 2.54
C GLU A 218 15.10 -19.08 3.09
N SER A 219 14.41 -18.38 2.20
CA SER A 219 13.42 -17.37 2.59
C SER A 219 12.27 -18.02 3.36
N ILE A 220 11.60 -17.23 4.19
CA ILE A 220 10.36 -17.64 4.88
C ILE A 220 9.32 -18.15 3.87
N SER A 221 8.59 -19.21 4.22
CA SER A 221 7.40 -19.65 3.50
C SER A 221 6.15 -19.13 4.20
N SER A 222 5.42 -18.23 3.55
CA SER A 222 4.09 -17.80 3.96
C SER A 222 3.08 -18.87 3.56
N ASN A 223 2.56 -19.62 4.52
CA ASN A 223 1.67 -20.75 4.26
C ASN A 223 0.22 -20.36 4.56
N VAL A 224 -0.59 -20.33 3.54
CA VAL A 224 -1.97 -19.85 3.58
C VAL A 224 -2.92 -20.89 2.99
N ASP A 225 -4.12 -21.02 3.55
CA ASP A 225 -5.18 -21.78 2.93
C ASP A 225 -5.77 -21.06 1.70
N ASP A 226 -6.49 -21.78 0.87
CA ASP A 226 -6.97 -21.28 -0.41
C ASP A 226 -8.05 -20.20 -0.27
N ARG A 227 -8.90 -20.27 0.76
CA ARG A 227 -9.93 -19.28 1.04
C ARG A 227 -9.32 -17.96 1.52
N MET A 228 -8.41 -18.02 2.48
CA MET A 228 -7.67 -16.87 2.96
C MET A 228 -6.87 -16.21 1.83
N LEU A 229 -6.24 -17.03 0.96
CA LEU A 229 -5.53 -16.55 -0.21
C LEU A 229 -6.41 -15.63 -1.06
N HIS A 230 -7.64 -16.06 -1.40
CA HIS A 230 -8.54 -15.32 -2.29
C HIS A 230 -9.27 -14.16 -1.59
N GLU A 231 -9.82 -14.39 -0.38
CA GLU A 231 -10.66 -13.38 0.28
C GLU A 231 -9.86 -12.25 0.95
N LEU A 232 -8.55 -12.44 1.21
CA LEU A 232 -7.68 -11.41 1.78
C LEU A 232 -6.62 -10.91 0.80
N TYR A 233 -5.75 -11.79 0.28
CA TYR A 233 -4.52 -11.38 -0.40
C TYR A 233 -4.68 -11.16 -1.90
N VAL A 234 -5.48 -11.98 -2.59
CA VAL A 234 -5.82 -11.80 -4.01
C VAL A 234 -6.81 -10.65 -4.19
N PHE A 235 -7.75 -10.50 -3.27
CA PHE A 235 -8.88 -9.56 -3.36
C PHE A 235 -8.48 -8.12 -3.74
N PRO A 236 -7.47 -7.48 -3.13
CA PRO A 236 -7.07 -6.11 -3.49
C PRO A 236 -6.50 -5.99 -4.90
N PHE A 237 -5.80 -7.01 -5.37
CA PHE A 237 -5.21 -7.00 -6.71
C PHE A 237 -6.25 -7.12 -7.82
N MET A 238 -7.40 -7.75 -7.56
CA MET A 238 -8.48 -7.86 -8.54
C MET A 238 -8.94 -6.48 -9.05
N ASP A 239 -9.02 -5.48 -8.17
CA ASP A 239 -9.36 -4.10 -8.55
C ASP A 239 -8.33 -3.47 -9.48
N SER A 240 -7.02 -3.62 -9.20
CA SER A 240 -5.96 -3.15 -10.11
C SER A 240 -6.01 -3.83 -11.46
N LEU A 241 -6.24 -5.14 -11.48
CA LEU A 241 -6.37 -5.91 -12.72
C LEU A 241 -7.59 -5.44 -13.51
N ARG A 242 -8.71 -5.22 -12.86
CA ARG A 242 -9.93 -4.69 -13.48
C ARG A 242 -9.71 -3.33 -14.15
N GLU A 243 -8.89 -2.48 -13.54
CA GLU A 243 -8.47 -1.18 -14.12
C GLU A 243 -7.36 -1.32 -15.18
N GLY A 244 -7.01 -2.55 -15.57
CA GLY A 244 -6.13 -2.84 -16.67
C GLY A 244 -4.64 -2.80 -16.34
N ALA A 245 -4.23 -3.09 -15.09
CA ALA A 245 -2.80 -3.16 -14.73
C ALA A 245 -2.00 -3.93 -15.79
N ALA A 246 -0.94 -3.31 -16.29
CA ALA A 246 -0.16 -3.86 -17.40
C ALA A 246 1.13 -4.57 -16.96
N SER A 247 1.44 -4.55 -15.66
CA SER A 247 2.50 -5.33 -15.03
C SER A 247 2.09 -5.74 -13.62
N ILE A 248 2.69 -6.81 -13.08
CA ILE A 248 2.60 -7.24 -11.68
C ILE A 248 4.01 -7.64 -11.23
N MET A 249 4.37 -7.28 -9.97
CA MET A 249 5.65 -7.69 -9.38
C MET A 249 5.45 -8.86 -8.43
N CYS A 250 6.12 -9.99 -8.69
CA CYS A 250 6.11 -11.13 -7.76
C CYS A 250 7.02 -10.90 -6.56
N SER A 251 6.68 -11.51 -5.43
CA SER A 251 7.31 -11.29 -4.13
C SER A 251 8.60 -12.10 -3.90
N TYR A 252 9.35 -11.73 -2.84
CA TYR A 252 10.63 -12.35 -2.48
C TYR A 252 10.50 -13.72 -1.84
N GLN A 253 9.60 -13.84 -0.85
CA GLN A 253 9.49 -15.01 0.01
C GLN A 253 8.89 -16.22 -0.73
N ARG A 254 8.88 -17.35 -0.05
CA ARG A 254 8.14 -18.52 -0.51
C ARG A 254 6.65 -18.39 -0.12
N ALA A 255 5.80 -18.94 -0.94
CA ALA A 255 4.36 -19.06 -0.71
C ALA A 255 3.98 -20.54 -0.82
N ASN A 256 3.47 -21.15 0.26
CA ASN A 256 3.20 -22.58 0.33
C ASN A 256 4.36 -23.40 -0.24
N HIS A 257 5.58 -23.14 0.27
CA HIS A 257 6.87 -23.80 0.01
C HIS A 257 7.55 -23.45 -1.33
N SER A 258 6.91 -22.71 -2.24
CA SER A 258 7.51 -22.31 -3.52
C SER A 258 7.76 -20.81 -3.56
N TYR A 259 8.92 -20.36 -4.07
CA TYR A 259 9.22 -18.93 -4.22
C TYR A 259 8.14 -18.21 -5.00
N GLY A 260 7.72 -17.02 -4.57
CA GLY A 260 6.64 -16.25 -5.21
C GLY A 260 6.84 -16.07 -6.71
N CYS A 261 8.08 -15.77 -7.15
CA CYS A 261 8.43 -15.66 -8.57
C CYS A 261 8.62 -17.02 -9.29
N GLN A 262 8.38 -18.14 -8.61
CA GLN A 262 8.49 -19.51 -9.14
C GLN A 262 7.23 -20.34 -8.87
N ASN A 263 6.20 -19.73 -8.30
CA ASN A 263 4.99 -20.43 -7.91
C ASN A 263 3.99 -20.45 -9.07
N SER A 264 3.90 -21.59 -9.78
CA SER A 264 3.03 -21.71 -10.94
C SER A 264 1.54 -21.62 -10.59
N LYS A 265 1.11 -22.02 -9.37
CA LYS A 265 -0.29 -21.81 -8.93
C LYS A 265 -0.59 -20.31 -8.87
N LEU A 266 0.29 -19.51 -8.25
CA LEU A 266 0.05 -18.08 -8.08
C LEU A 266 0.17 -17.30 -9.39
N LEU A 267 1.17 -17.63 -10.24
CA LEU A 267 1.45 -16.86 -11.47
C LEU A 267 0.63 -17.34 -12.67
N ASN A 268 0.60 -18.66 -12.94
CA ASN A 268 -0.14 -19.21 -14.07
C ASN A 268 -1.60 -19.49 -13.70
N GLY A 269 -1.85 -20.15 -12.55
CA GLY A 269 -3.19 -20.56 -12.11
C GLY A 269 -4.04 -19.34 -11.74
N VAL A 270 -3.69 -18.66 -10.66
CA VAL A 270 -4.52 -17.55 -10.13
C VAL A 270 -4.39 -16.31 -11.02
N LEU A 271 -3.16 -15.77 -11.20
CA LEU A 271 -3.01 -14.48 -11.86
C LEU A 271 -3.39 -14.53 -13.34
N LYS A 272 -2.75 -15.43 -14.13
CA LYS A 272 -2.91 -15.43 -15.59
C LYS A 272 -4.16 -16.17 -16.08
N THR A 273 -4.62 -17.23 -15.38
CA THR A 273 -5.78 -18.02 -15.81
C THR A 273 -7.07 -17.55 -15.15
N GLU A 274 -7.14 -17.59 -13.81
CA GLU A 274 -8.36 -17.24 -13.08
C GLU A 274 -8.70 -15.75 -13.20
N LEU A 275 -7.68 -14.88 -13.06
CA LEU A 275 -7.87 -13.43 -13.14
C LEU A 275 -7.64 -12.84 -14.53
N GLY A 276 -7.33 -13.65 -15.53
CA GLY A 276 -7.22 -13.23 -16.93
C GLY A 276 -6.16 -12.16 -17.18
N PHE A 277 -5.03 -12.21 -16.47
CA PHE A 277 -3.99 -11.17 -16.57
C PHE A 277 -3.27 -11.21 -17.92
N GLU A 278 -3.33 -10.10 -18.65
CA GLU A 278 -2.73 -9.95 -19.99
C GLU A 278 -1.35 -9.31 -19.97
N GLY A 279 -0.99 -8.56 -18.93
CA GLY A 279 0.32 -7.92 -18.81
C GLY A 279 1.46 -8.90 -18.53
N PHE A 280 2.63 -8.36 -18.16
CA PHE A 280 3.81 -9.16 -17.82
C PHE A 280 4.05 -9.19 -16.29
N VAL A 281 4.61 -10.31 -15.83
CA VAL A 281 5.10 -10.47 -14.46
C VAL A 281 6.57 -10.10 -14.41
N VAL A 282 6.92 -9.11 -13.58
CA VAL A 282 8.32 -8.76 -13.27
C VAL A 282 8.72 -9.32 -11.91
N SER A 283 9.97 -9.78 -11.76
CA SER A 283 10.49 -10.18 -10.45
C SER A 283 10.74 -8.97 -9.57
N ASP A 284 10.60 -9.12 -8.26
CA ASP A 284 11.28 -8.22 -7.33
C ASP A 284 12.81 -8.35 -7.48
N TRP A 285 13.60 -7.40 -6.90
CA TRP A 285 15.04 -7.29 -7.14
C TRP A 285 15.80 -8.53 -6.66
N ALA A 286 16.36 -9.31 -7.61
CA ALA A 286 17.02 -10.59 -7.35
C ALA A 286 16.10 -11.68 -6.73
N ALA A 287 14.79 -11.58 -6.89
CA ALA A 287 13.83 -12.57 -6.40
C ALA A 287 13.78 -13.85 -7.24
N GLN A 288 14.43 -13.89 -8.41
CA GLN A 288 14.59 -15.11 -9.22
C GLN A 288 15.52 -16.10 -8.52
N LYS A 289 15.08 -17.35 -8.31
CA LYS A 289 15.88 -18.40 -7.66
C LYS A 289 16.23 -19.59 -8.57
N SER A 290 15.68 -19.63 -9.78
CA SER A 290 16.02 -20.67 -10.78
C SER A 290 15.78 -20.15 -12.20
N GLY A 291 16.28 -20.86 -13.22
CA GLY A 291 16.14 -20.48 -14.64
C GLY A 291 14.86 -21.03 -15.26
N VAL A 292 14.86 -22.33 -15.59
CA VAL A 292 13.77 -23.01 -16.29
C VAL A 292 12.47 -23.01 -15.48
N ALA A 293 12.56 -23.31 -14.17
CA ALA A 293 11.37 -23.39 -13.33
C ALA A 293 10.65 -22.04 -13.21
N THR A 294 11.35 -20.90 -13.08
CA THR A 294 10.72 -19.58 -13.05
C THR A 294 10.10 -19.21 -14.40
N ALA A 295 10.75 -19.52 -15.52
CA ALA A 295 10.21 -19.28 -16.85
C ALA A 295 8.88 -20.04 -17.04
N ASN A 296 8.86 -21.33 -16.74
CA ASN A 296 7.67 -22.18 -16.88
C ASN A 296 6.58 -21.87 -15.85
N ALA A 297 6.96 -21.34 -14.67
CA ALA A 297 6.00 -20.93 -13.65
C ALA A 297 5.26 -19.61 -13.93
N GLY A 298 5.70 -18.85 -14.94
CA GLY A 298 4.96 -17.65 -15.36
C GLY A 298 5.67 -16.32 -15.16
N LEU A 299 6.93 -16.29 -14.70
CA LEU A 299 7.74 -15.07 -14.67
C LEU A 299 8.06 -14.62 -16.10
N ASP A 300 7.91 -13.34 -16.44
CA ASP A 300 8.08 -12.83 -17.80
C ASP A 300 9.31 -11.92 -17.93
N LEU A 301 9.69 -11.22 -16.85
CA LEU A 301 10.85 -10.33 -16.84
C LEU A 301 11.57 -10.41 -15.49
N VAL A 302 12.89 -10.56 -15.49
CA VAL A 302 13.71 -10.64 -14.28
C VAL A 302 14.51 -9.36 -14.05
N MET A 303 14.53 -8.85 -12.83
CA MET A 303 15.29 -7.68 -12.39
C MET A 303 16.21 -8.01 -11.21
N PRO A 304 17.35 -7.30 -11.04
CA PRO A 304 17.88 -6.18 -11.85
C PRO A 304 18.76 -6.64 -13.02
N ASN A 305 19.06 -7.92 -13.16
CA ASN A 305 19.97 -8.47 -14.15
C ASN A 305 19.51 -9.85 -14.64
N ALA A 306 20.27 -10.44 -15.56
CA ALA A 306 19.93 -11.73 -16.15
C ALA A 306 19.87 -12.89 -15.14
N SER A 307 20.65 -12.85 -14.04
CA SER A 307 20.74 -13.91 -13.02
C SER A 307 20.82 -15.33 -13.60
N PHE A 308 19.69 -16.04 -13.70
CA PHE A 308 19.58 -17.38 -14.24
C PHE A 308 19.12 -17.42 -15.70
N TRP A 309 18.90 -16.27 -16.35
CA TRP A 309 18.48 -16.14 -17.75
C TRP A 309 19.62 -15.63 -18.64
N GLY A 310 19.35 -14.80 -19.63
CA GLY A 310 20.33 -14.46 -20.66
C GLY A 310 20.68 -15.67 -21.54
N ASP A 311 21.96 -15.96 -21.72
CA ASP A 311 22.42 -17.09 -22.52
C ASP A 311 21.88 -18.45 -22.03
N LYS A 312 21.70 -18.60 -20.71
CA LYS A 312 21.10 -19.81 -20.10
C LYS A 312 19.63 -20.01 -20.50
N LEU A 313 18.87 -18.93 -20.70
CA LEU A 313 17.49 -19.03 -21.19
C LEU A 313 17.50 -19.43 -22.67
N VAL A 314 18.42 -18.89 -23.46
CA VAL A 314 18.63 -19.32 -24.88
C VAL A 314 18.96 -20.81 -24.95
N GLU A 315 19.89 -21.28 -24.10
CA GLU A 315 20.21 -22.71 -24.00
C GLU A 315 18.98 -23.55 -23.61
N ALA A 316 18.18 -23.10 -22.68
CA ALA A 316 16.98 -23.79 -22.22
C ALA A 316 15.90 -23.88 -23.32
N VAL A 317 15.79 -22.87 -24.15
CA VAL A 317 14.91 -22.91 -25.35
C VAL A 317 15.46 -23.86 -26.40
N ASN A 318 16.73 -23.77 -26.69
CA ASN A 318 17.39 -24.61 -27.74
C ASN A 318 17.35 -26.11 -27.38
N ASN A 319 17.37 -26.47 -26.09
CA ASN A 319 17.27 -27.86 -25.63
C ASN A 319 15.83 -28.31 -25.30
N GLY A 320 14.84 -27.44 -25.46
CA GLY A 320 13.42 -27.73 -25.24
C GLY A 320 12.95 -27.73 -23.76
N SER A 321 13.81 -27.32 -22.82
CA SER A 321 13.42 -27.20 -21.38
C SER A 321 12.44 -26.05 -21.14
N VAL A 322 12.52 -25.01 -21.97
CA VAL A 322 11.54 -23.94 -22.12
C VAL A 322 11.08 -23.93 -23.58
N SER A 323 9.79 -23.90 -23.86
CA SER A 323 9.31 -23.85 -25.23
C SER A 323 9.53 -22.47 -25.86
N ASP A 324 9.76 -22.42 -27.20
CA ASP A 324 9.81 -21.12 -27.91
C ASP A 324 8.51 -20.35 -27.79
N ASP A 325 7.36 -21.03 -27.73
CA ASP A 325 6.05 -20.40 -27.49
C ASP A 325 6.03 -19.69 -26.14
N ARG A 326 6.63 -20.27 -25.09
CA ARG A 326 6.71 -19.61 -23.78
C ARG A 326 7.62 -18.38 -23.82
N LEU A 327 8.80 -18.47 -24.43
CA LEU A 327 9.67 -17.30 -24.59
C LEU A 327 9.00 -16.23 -25.45
N SER A 328 8.31 -16.63 -26.51
CA SER A 328 7.53 -15.72 -27.34
C SER A 328 6.38 -15.06 -26.58
N ASP A 329 5.70 -15.78 -25.68
CA ASP A 329 4.66 -15.23 -24.81
C ASP A 329 5.25 -14.18 -23.84
N MET A 330 6.40 -14.46 -23.20
CA MET A 330 7.08 -13.49 -22.33
C MET A 330 7.36 -12.17 -23.06
N ALA A 331 7.98 -12.26 -24.23
CA ALA A 331 8.27 -11.11 -25.07
C ALA A 331 6.99 -10.38 -25.54
N THR A 332 5.96 -11.15 -25.92
CA THR A 332 4.67 -10.58 -26.37
C THR A 332 3.99 -9.79 -25.25
N ARG A 333 3.92 -10.32 -24.02
CA ARG A 333 3.32 -9.64 -22.88
C ARG A 333 4.01 -8.31 -22.56
N ILE A 334 5.34 -8.27 -22.61
CA ILE A 334 6.13 -7.04 -22.39
C ILE A 334 5.80 -6.00 -23.47
N LEU A 335 5.89 -6.39 -24.76
CA LEU A 335 5.66 -5.48 -25.87
C LEU A 335 4.18 -5.07 -26.02
N ALA A 336 3.26 -5.96 -25.68
CA ALA A 336 1.83 -5.63 -25.63
C ALA A 336 1.53 -4.57 -24.56
N SER A 337 2.14 -4.67 -23.37
CA SER A 337 2.00 -3.67 -22.31
C SER A 337 2.49 -2.28 -22.73
N LEU A 338 3.62 -2.21 -23.45
CA LEU A 338 4.12 -0.98 -24.06
C LEU A 338 3.11 -0.35 -25.02
N HIS A 339 2.55 -1.16 -25.91
CA HIS A 339 1.56 -0.69 -26.89
C HIS A 339 0.24 -0.29 -26.21
N TYR A 340 -0.22 -1.08 -25.24
CA TYR A 340 -1.41 -0.83 -24.44
C TYR A 340 -1.36 0.53 -23.75
N LEU A 341 -0.19 0.94 -23.22
CA LEU A 341 0.04 2.26 -22.60
C LEU A 341 0.54 3.33 -23.61
N ARG A 342 0.52 3.05 -24.92
CA ARG A 342 0.94 3.98 -26.00
C ARG A 342 2.41 4.41 -25.90
N GLN A 343 3.26 3.59 -25.28
CA GLN A 343 4.69 3.88 -25.11
C GLN A 343 5.54 3.41 -26.31
N ALA A 344 4.96 2.67 -27.24
CA ALA A 344 5.65 2.16 -28.42
C ALA A 344 6.15 3.24 -29.39
N HIS A 345 5.58 4.47 -29.28
CA HIS A 345 5.94 5.60 -30.15
C HIS A 345 5.98 6.88 -29.34
N SER A 346 7.01 7.70 -29.55
CA SER A 346 7.11 9.07 -29.00
C SER A 346 7.05 9.18 -27.48
N TYR A 347 7.61 8.19 -26.75
CA TYR A 347 7.75 8.29 -25.29
C TYR A 347 8.94 9.18 -24.90
N PRO A 348 8.88 9.97 -23.82
CA PRO A 348 10.02 10.77 -23.37
C PRO A 348 11.25 9.90 -23.06
N ALA A 349 12.44 10.41 -23.41
CA ALA A 349 13.68 9.76 -23.02
C ALA A 349 13.88 9.87 -21.49
N PRO A 350 14.50 8.86 -20.83
CA PRO A 350 14.75 8.91 -19.40
C PRO A 350 15.56 10.14 -18.97
N ALA A 351 14.97 10.96 -18.10
CA ALA A 351 15.59 12.15 -17.51
C ALA A 351 15.88 11.91 -16.01
N ILE A 352 16.40 10.74 -15.70
CA ILE A 352 16.81 10.29 -14.38
C ILE A 352 18.22 9.70 -14.43
N HIS A 353 18.83 9.47 -13.27
CA HIS A 353 20.08 8.75 -13.17
C HIS A 353 20.19 7.90 -11.90
N SER A 354 20.96 6.83 -11.96
CA SER A 354 21.14 5.89 -10.84
C SER A 354 22.05 6.42 -9.74
N SER A 355 22.73 7.56 -9.95
CA SER A 355 23.59 8.19 -8.95
C SER A 355 23.30 9.68 -8.83
N LEU A 356 23.29 10.19 -7.61
CA LEU A 356 23.04 11.62 -7.29
C LEU A 356 24.14 12.59 -7.74
N GLN A 357 25.07 12.16 -8.58
CA GLN A 357 26.23 12.99 -8.98
C GLN A 357 25.90 14.00 -10.08
N LYS A 358 24.71 13.90 -10.70
CA LYS A 358 24.33 14.79 -11.81
C LYS A 358 22.83 14.93 -11.90
N ALA A 359 22.31 16.12 -11.55
CA ALA A 359 20.90 16.43 -11.66
C ALA A 359 20.49 16.65 -13.13
N TYR A 360 19.35 16.07 -13.53
CA TYR A 360 18.67 16.45 -14.77
C TYR A 360 17.66 17.57 -14.47
N PRO A 361 17.79 18.76 -15.07
CA PRO A 361 16.96 19.91 -14.75
C PRO A 361 15.54 19.84 -15.35
N VAL A 362 14.96 18.63 -15.40
CA VAL A 362 13.58 18.41 -15.83
C VAL A 362 12.69 18.44 -14.60
N ASN A 363 12.03 19.58 -14.37
CA ASN A 363 11.09 19.73 -13.26
C ASN A 363 9.72 19.19 -13.67
N VAL A 364 9.22 18.20 -12.92
CA VAL A 364 7.92 17.54 -13.15
C VAL A 364 6.93 17.76 -12.02
N GLN A 365 7.28 18.57 -11.02
CA GLN A 365 6.48 18.80 -9.81
C GLN A 365 5.14 19.50 -10.07
N ALA A 366 5.02 20.23 -11.17
CA ALA A 366 3.82 21.02 -11.51
C ALA A 366 3.27 21.78 -10.28
N ASP A 367 1.96 21.66 -10.01
CA ASP A 367 1.26 22.21 -8.83
C ASP A 367 0.91 21.10 -7.80
N HIS A 368 1.64 19.98 -7.84
CA HIS A 368 1.34 18.81 -6.98
C HIS A 368 1.45 19.12 -5.49
N ALA A 369 2.20 20.16 -5.08
CA ALA A 369 2.25 20.61 -3.68
C ALA A 369 0.86 20.89 -3.12
N ALA A 370 -0.05 21.48 -3.90
CA ALA A 370 -1.42 21.75 -3.48
C ALA A 370 -2.22 20.46 -3.28
N LEU A 371 -2.04 19.47 -4.13
CA LEU A 371 -2.65 18.15 -4.00
C LEU A 371 -2.10 17.40 -2.77
N ILE A 372 -0.79 17.43 -2.56
CA ILE A 372 -0.12 16.81 -1.41
C ILE A 372 -0.65 17.40 -0.10
N ARG A 373 -0.75 18.73 0.00
CA ARG A 373 -1.35 19.43 1.13
C ARG A 373 -2.80 18.99 1.37
N THR A 374 -3.59 18.90 0.31
CA THR A 374 -5.00 18.48 0.37
C THR A 374 -5.12 17.04 0.90
N ILE A 375 -4.33 16.10 0.37
CA ILE A 375 -4.35 14.70 0.81
C ILE A 375 -3.81 14.60 2.25
N GLY A 376 -2.73 15.32 2.57
CA GLY A 376 -2.15 15.36 3.92
C GLY A 376 -3.17 15.80 4.97
N ALA A 377 -3.95 16.85 4.69
CA ALA A 377 -5.02 17.29 5.58
C ALA A 377 -6.19 16.28 5.63
N ALA A 378 -6.63 15.76 4.47
CA ALA A 378 -7.76 14.82 4.40
C ALA A 378 -7.46 13.45 5.03
N GLY A 379 -6.19 13.02 5.06
CA GLY A 379 -5.73 11.77 5.69
C GLY A 379 -5.32 11.93 7.17
N THR A 380 -5.23 13.16 7.69
CA THR A 380 -4.97 13.39 9.11
C THR A 380 -6.21 13.04 9.94
N ILE A 381 -6.03 12.22 10.99
CA ILE A 381 -7.11 11.63 11.79
C ILE A 381 -7.13 12.25 13.17
N LEU A 382 -8.24 12.87 13.53
CA LEU A 382 -8.49 13.35 14.90
C LEU A 382 -9.05 12.19 15.73
N VAL A 383 -8.29 11.74 16.76
CA VAL A 383 -8.71 10.59 17.59
C VAL A 383 -9.16 10.98 19.00
N LYS A 384 -8.80 12.17 19.45
CA LYS A 384 -9.27 12.75 20.73
C LYS A 384 -9.41 14.25 20.57
N ASN A 385 -10.51 14.84 21.10
CA ASN A 385 -10.75 16.28 21.15
C ASN A 385 -11.65 16.63 22.35
N ALA A 386 -11.05 16.69 23.54
CA ALA A 386 -11.78 16.98 24.76
C ALA A 386 -12.15 18.47 24.80
N ASN A 387 -13.41 18.75 25.18
CA ASN A 387 -13.95 20.10 25.38
C ASN A 387 -13.78 21.05 24.16
N GLY A 388 -13.65 20.50 22.95
CA GLY A 388 -13.45 21.32 21.76
C GLY A 388 -12.12 22.09 21.78
N THR A 389 -11.05 21.48 22.28
CA THR A 389 -9.69 22.05 22.29
C THR A 389 -9.24 22.46 20.88
N LEU A 390 -9.52 21.64 19.89
CA LEU A 390 -9.32 21.94 18.47
C LEU A 390 -10.67 22.30 17.83
N PRO A 391 -10.67 23.22 16.83
CA PRO A 391 -9.53 23.94 16.30
C PRO A 391 -9.04 25.08 17.24
N LEU A 392 -7.75 25.39 17.14
CA LEU A 392 -7.13 26.50 17.87
C LEU A 392 -7.66 27.85 17.34
N LYS A 393 -8.29 28.64 18.20
CA LYS A 393 -8.91 29.93 17.82
C LYS A 393 -7.94 31.10 18.07
N ASN A 394 -7.02 31.34 17.12
CA ASN A 394 -6.04 32.45 17.15
C ASN A 394 -5.25 32.53 18.47
N PRO A 395 -4.58 31.47 18.89
CA PRO A 395 -3.82 31.46 20.13
C PRO A 395 -2.72 32.52 20.08
N LYS A 396 -2.48 33.18 21.21
CA LYS A 396 -1.46 34.21 21.37
C LYS A 396 -0.16 33.68 21.96
N PHE A 397 -0.20 32.53 22.60
CA PHE A 397 0.99 31.88 23.11
C PHE A 397 0.90 30.35 22.95
N LEU A 398 1.75 29.79 22.12
CA LEU A 398 1.93 28.36 21.96
C LEU A 398 3.33 27.91 22.39
N ALA A 399 3.42 26.69 22.90
CA ALA A 399 4.66 25.98 23.12
C ALA A 399 4.70 24.71 22.27
N VAL A 400 5.85 24.41 21.64
CA VAL A 400 6.04 23.26 20.74
C VAL A 400 7.20 22.40 21.26
N TYR A 401 6.93 21.12 21.44
CA TYR A 401 7.85 20.16 21.99
C TYR A 401 8.02 18.95 21.07
N GLY A 402 9.18 18.31 21.13
CA GLY A 402 9.42 17.02 20.53
C GLY A 402 10.15 17.06 19.20
N TYR A 403 10.90 16.01 19.00
CA TYR A 403 11.87 15.83 17.92
C TYR A 403 11.26 15.77 16.51
N ASP A 404 9.98 15.44 16.42
CA ASP A 404 9.24 15.30 15.16
C ASP A 404 8.65 16.63 14.65
N ALA A 405 8.76 17.72 15.43
CA ALA A 405 8.26 19.04 15.03
C ALA A 405 9.09 19.71 13.94
N THR A 406 10.36 19.33 13.79
CA THR A 406 11.34 19.98 12.93
C THR A 406 12.19 18.97 12.16
N LEU A 407 13.08 19.45 11.31
CA LEU A 407 14.05 18.61 10.63
C LEU A 407 15.15 18.16 11.59
N GLY A 408 15.51 16.89 11.55
CA GLY A 408 16.69 16.39 12.22
C GLY A 408 17.98 16.92 11.58
N ALA A 409 19.08 16.91 12.32
CA ALA A 409 20.37 17.49 11.88
C ALA A 409 21.03 16.75 10.69
N ALA A 410 20.67 15.49 10.45
CA ALA A 410 21.38 14.61 9.51
C ALA A 410 20.83 14.53 8.07
N PRO A 411 19.52 14.66 7.81
CA PRO A 411 18.93 14.33 6.49
C PRO A 411 19.47 15.19 5.35
N TRP A 412 19.80 16.45 5.60
CA TRP A 412 20.14 17.41 4.54
C TRP A 412 21.58 17.35 4.04
N LYS A 413 22.44 16.58 4.70
CA LYS A 413 23.77 16.27 4.16
C LYS A 413 23.72 15.25 3.04
N ASN A 414 22.63 14.49 2.97
CA ASN A 414 22.34 13.55 1.89
C ASN A 414 20.83 13.39 1.72
N PRO A 415 20.18 14.21 0.88
CA PRO A 415 18.73 14.17 0.65
C PRO A 415 18.20 12.80 0.19
N SER A 416 19.04 12.01 -0.49
CA SER A 416 18.68 10.65 -0.90
C SER A 416 18.48 9.68 0.27
N ARG A 417 18.87 10.08 1.47
CA ARG A 417 18.69 9.29 2.69
C ARG A 417 17.45 9.65 3.48
N TYR A 418 16.79 10.77 3.14
CA TYR A 418 15.50 11.09 3.72
C TYR A 418 14.46 10.15 3.15
N GLY A 419 13.88 9.30 3.98
CA GLY A 419 12.90 8.28 3.57
C GLY A 419 13.47 7.10 2.77
N GLY A 420 14.32 7.33 1.78
CA GLY A 420 14.94 6.30 0.93
C GLY A 420 16.31 5.80 1.42
N GLY A 421 16.79 6.29 2.54
CA GLY A 421 18.10 5.90 3.06
C GLY A 421 18.06 4.58 3.79
N TYR A 422 18.96 3.70 3.41
CA TYR A 422 19.34 2.51 4.18
C TYR A 422 20.07 2.89 5.49
N GLU A 423 19.91 4.10 6.00
CA GLU A 423 20.26 4.41 7.39
C GLU A 423 19.21 3.84 8.30
N VAL A 424 19.17 2.57 8.23
CA VAL A 424 18.44 1.77 9.14
C VAL A 424 19.23 1.72 10.42
N ASN A 425 18.75 2.43 11.36
CA ASN A 425 19.13 2.22 12.72
C ASN A 425 18.37 1.00 13.23
N PHE A 426 18.99 -0.16 13.09
CA PHE A 426 18.46 -1.40 13.63
C PHE A 426 17.96 -1.18 15.06
N GLY A 427 16.67 -1.43 15.28
CA GLY A 427 16.05 -1.34 16.60
C GLY A 427 15.63 0.07 17.05
N TRP A 428 15.48 1.03 16.15
CA TRP A 428 14.91 2.33 16.48
C TRP A 428 13.44 2.42 16.04
N GLU A 429 12.60 2.66 17.01
CA GLU A 429 11.15 2.82 16.81
C GLU A 429 10.80 4.25 16.36
N THR A 430 11.76 5.18 16.36
CA THR A 430 11.57 6.59 16.04
C THR A 430 12.59 7.11 15.04
N PHE A 431 12.15 8.05 14.21
CA PHE A 431 13.01 8.83 13.31
C PHE A 431 13.36 10.18 13.96
N ASN A 432 14.60 10.63 13.81
CA ASN A 432 15.02 11.92 14.38
C ASN A 432 14.70 13.07 13.41
N GLY A 433 13.57 13.69 13.58
CA GLY A 433 13.00 14.74 12.74
C GLY A 433 11.56 14.40 12.32
N THR A 434 10.90 15.32 11.62
CA THR A 434 9.52 15.09 11.14
C THR A 434 9.48 13.94 10.16
N LEU A 435 8.59 12.99 10.42
CA LEU A 435 8.44 11.77 9.62
C LEU A 435 7.38 12.00 8.53
N ILE A 436 7.81 11.99 7.26
CA ILE A 436 6.93 12.24 6.11
C ILE A 436 6.71 11.03 5.22
N THR A 437 7.58 10.04 5.30
CA THR A 437 7.58 8.77 4.57
C THR A 437 8.27 7.70 5.42
N GLY A 438 8.06 6.42 5.13
CA GLY A 438 8.82 5.33 5.76
C GLY A 438 10.17 5.11 5.10
N GLY A 439 10.95 4.14 5.61
CA GLY A 439 12.30 3.83 5.13
C GLY A 439 12.33 2.69 4.12
N GLY A 440 13.41 2.63 3.33
CA GLY A 440 13.67 1.59 2.35
C GLY A 440 13.37 1.99 0.91
N SER A 441 13.14 1.00 0.04
CA SER A 441 12.94 1.22 -1.40
C SER A 441 11.63 1.94 -1.72
N GLY A 442 10.64 1.85 -0.82
CA GLY A 442 9.35 2.52 -0.95
C GLY A 442 9.38 4.02 -0.64
N GLY A 443 10.42 4.52 0.05
CA GLY A 443 10.51 5.91 0.49
C GLY A 443 10.91 6.88 -0.62
N SER A 444 10.23 8.01 -0.70
CA SER A 444 10.50 9.09 -1.65
C SER A 444 11.66 9.99 -1.22
N THR A 445 12.14 10.80 -2.15
CA THR A 445 13.16 11.83 -1.90
C THR A 445 12.53 13.21 -2.03
N PRO A 446 12.25 13.91 -0.91
CA PRO A 446 11.58 15.18 -0.97
C PRO A 446 12.47 16.29 -1.55
N PRO A 447 11.93 17.18 -2.41
CA PRO A 447 12.64 18.36 -2.89
C PRO A 447 12.80 19.40 -1.78
N TYR A 448 11.89 19.43 -0.84
CA TYR A 448 11.84 20.21 0.40
C TYR A 448 10.84 19.56 1.36
N VAL A 449 10.89 19.97 2.62
CA VAL A 449 9.85 19.58 3.60
C VAL A 449 9.41 20.83 4.33
N VAL A 450 8.11 21.12 4.29
CA VAL A 450 7.52 22.09 5.21
C VAL A 450 7.25 21.38 6.52
N THR A 451 8.06 21.71 7.55
CA THR A 451 7.91 21.05 8.85
C THR A 451 6.73 21.60 9.65
N PRO A 452 6.16 20.82 10.60
CA PRO A 452 5.12 21.31 11.50
C PRO A 452 5.50 22.63 12.20
N PHE A 453 6.73 22.70 12.74
CA PHE A 453 7.20 23.90 13.43
C PHE A 453 7.24 25.13 12.52
N GLN A 454 7.78 24.99 11.30
CA GLN A 454 7.83 26.09 10.33
C GLN A 454 6.42 26.63 10.04
N ALA A 455 5.49 25.76 9.72
CA ALA A 455 4.11 26.17 9.38
C ALA A 455 3.37 26.80 10.57
N ILE A 456 3.56 26.26 11.78
CA ILE A 456 3.02 26.82 13.03
C ILE A 456 3.64 28.21 13.29
N GLN A 457 4.96 28.34 13.14
CA GLN A 457 5.67 29.63 13.34
C GLN A 457 5.11 30.70 12.40
N ASP A 458 4.96 30.37 11.12
CA ASP A 458 4.39 31.30 10.12
C ASP A 458 2.98 31.75 10.50
N ARG A 459 2.13 30.82 11.01
CA ARG A 459 0.77 31.10 11.46
C ARG A 459 0.78 32.01 12.69
N ILE A 460 1.60 31.71 13.70
CA ILE A 460 1.66 32.47 14.96
C ILE A 460 2.25 33.87 14.74
N VAL A 461 3.27 34.01 13.92
CA VAL A 461 3.85 35.32 13.58
C VAL A 461 2.81 36.22 12.89
N LYS A 462 2.04 35.70 11.93
CA LYS A 462 0.94 36.43 11.29
C LYS A 462 -0.14 36.88 12.28
N ASN A 463 -0.36 36.11 13.36
CA ASN A 463 -1.33 36.41 14.40
C ASN A 463 -0.74 37.31 15.54
N HIS A 464 0.50 37.77 15.41
CA HIS A 464 1.23 38.54 16.45
C HIS A 464 1.28 37.80 17.79
N GLY A 465 1.48 36.50 17.76
CA GLY A 465 1.57 35.61 18.92
C GLY A 465 3.01 35.35 19.35
N ILE A 466 3.15 34.62 20.45
CA ILE A 466 4.40 34.15 21.03
C ILE A 466 4.53 32.64 20.78
N LEU A 467 5.70 32.21 20.35
CA LEU A 467 6.06 30.82 20.18
C LEU A 467 7.31 30.48 20.99
N ARG A 468 7.25 29.37 21.71
CA ARG A 468 8.41 28.79 22.42
C ARG A 468 8.53 27.33 22.04
N TRP A 469 9.72 26.76 22.13
CA TRP A 469 9.94 25.38 21.70
C TRP A 469 11.13 24.73 22.41
N ASP A 470 11.06 23.40 22.50
CA ASP A 470 12.16 22.51 22.87
C ASP A 470 11.97 21.19 22.10
N PHE A 471 12.90 20.87 21.19
CA PHE A 471 12.83 19.70 20.33
C PHE A 471 13.68 18.53 20.82
N GLU A 472 14.53 18.75 21.84
CA GLU A 472 15.54 17.80 22.26
C GLU A 472 15.23 17.11 23.59
N SER A 473 14.64 17.85 24.53
CA SER A 473 14.44 17.37 25.89
C SER A 473 13.24 16.43 26.01
N GLU A 474 13.44 15.27 26.63
CA GLU A 474 12.34 14.41 27.07
C GLU A 474 11.58 14.96 28.29
N ASN A 475 12.23 15.87 29.03
CA ASN A 475 11.65 16.57 30.18
C ASN A 475 11.93 18.08 30.06
N PRO A 476 11.18 18.78 29.20
CA PRO A 476 11.37 20.21 29.00
C PRO A 476 11.15 20.98 30.32
N TYR A 477 12.12 21.83 30.72
CA TYR A 477 12.05 22.57 31.96
C TYR A 477 12.39 24.06 31.77
N PRO A 478 11.63 24.94 32.39
CA PRO A 478 10.25 24.74 32.83
C PRO A 478 9.33 24.69 31.59
N PRO A 479 8.31 23.82 31.54
CA PRO A 479 7.30 23.94 30.52
C PRO A 479 6.63 25.32 30.69
N TYR A 480 6.27 25.94 29.57
CA TYR A 480 5.68 27.28 29.59
C TYR A 480 4.22 27.22 30.07
N VAL A 481 4.05 27.23 31.39
CA VAL A 481 2.77 27.06 32.09
C VAL A 481 1.69 28.08 31.68
N ASN A 482 2.06 29.19 31.07
CA ASN A 482 1.13 30.21 30.56
C ASN A 482 0.83 30.02 29.04
N ALA A 483 1.32 28.99 28.39
CA ALA A 483 0.94 28.70 27.03
C ALA A 483 -0.53 28.29 26.97
N GLU A 484 -1.26 28.79 25.96
CA GLU A 484 -2.67 28.43 25.74
C GLU A 484 -2.80 26.95 25.30
N ALA A 485 -1.77 26.44 24.61
CA ALA A 485 -1.62 25.04 24.32
C ALA A 485 -0.14 24.64 24.17
N CYS A 486 0.15 23.39 24.53
CA CYS A 486 1.43 22.73 24.32
C CYS A 486 1.27 21.66 23.25
N LEU A 487 1.92 21.83 22.11
CA LEU A 487 1.91 20.88 21.01
C LEU A 487 3.11 19.92 21.18
N VAL A 488 2.84 18.61 21.22
CA VAL A 488 3.89 17.58 21.37
C VAL A 488 3.94 16.73 20.12
N PHE A 489 5.11 16.72 19.47
CA PHE A 489 5.35 16.01 18.22
C PHE A 489 6.21 14.77 18.45
N ILE A 490 5.65 13.62 18.12
CA ILE A 490 6.29 12.30 18.20
C ILE A 490 6.06 11.53 16.91
N ASN A 491 6.88 10.50 16.66
CA ASN A 491 6.66 9.64 15.51
C ASN A 491 6.86 8.16 15.83
N ALA A 492 6.40 7.32 14.89
CA ALA A 492 6.64 5.88 14.89
C ALA A 492 7.18 5.48 13.51
N TYR A 493 8.44 5.09 13.49
CA TYR A 493 9.18 4.74 12.27
C TYR A 493 8.99 3.26 11.91
N ALA A 494 9.00 2.97 10.62
CA ALA A 494 9.08 1.62 10.07
C ALA A 494 9.84 1.65 8.74
N SER A 495 10.50 0.57 8.39
CA SER A 495 11.33 0.48 7.19
C SER A 495 11.32 -0.91 6.58
N GLU A 496 11.51 -0.96 5.28
CA GLU A 496 11.93 -2.18 4.59
C GLU A 496 13.16 -2.78 5.26
N SER A 497 13.30 -4.10 5.21
CA SER A 497 14.36 -4.96 5.72
C SER A 497 14.22 -5.40 7.18
N PHE A 498 13.35 -4.81 8.00
CA PHE A 498 13.05 -5.33 9.35
C PHE A 498 11.68 -4.94 9.83
N ASP A 499 11.13 -5.84 10.62
CA ASP A 499 9.90 -5.61 11.35
C ASP A 499 10.21 -4.87 12.66
N ARG A 500 9.28 -4.03 13.12
CA ARG A 500 9.41 -3.23 14.33
C ARG A 500 9.51 -4.12 15.57
N LEU A 501 10.29 -3.67 16.55
CA LEU A 501 10.44 -4.40 17.82
C LEU A 501 9.30 -4.11 18.79
N SER A 502 8.67 -2.93 18.71
CA SER A 502 7.57 -2.48 19.56
C SER A 502 6.60 -1.58 18.81
N LEU A 503 5.37 -1.48 19.30
CA LEU A 503 4.39 -0.47 18.86
C LEU A 503 4.40 0.77 19.79
N THR A 504 5.35 0.87 20.71
CA THR A 504 5.59 2.01 21.60
C THR A 504 7.08 2.32 21.65
N ASP A 505 7.42 3.47 22.17
CA ASP A 505 8.77 3.80 22.59
C ASP A 505 8.74 4.66 23.86
N ASP A 506 9.65 4.38 24.78
CA ASP A 506 9.70 5.02 26.09
C ASP A 506 10.03 6.51 26.01
N ARG A 507 10.81 6.94 25.01
CA ARG A 507 11.21 8.33 24.83
C ARG A 507 10.00 9.21 24.54
N SER A 508 9.22 8.82 23.53
CA SER A 508 7.99 9.55 23.16
C SER A 508 6.96 9.55 24.28
N ASP A 509 6.76 8.39 24.92
CA ASP A 509 5.79 8.26 25.99
C ASP A 509 6.13 9.14 27.20
N ARG A 510 7.43 9.15 27.61
CA ARG A 510 7.91 10.06 28.68
C ARG A 510 7.78 11.53 28.30
N LEU A 511 8.11 11.89 27.05
CA LEU A 511 7.97 13.27 26.58
C LEU A 511 6.52 13.76 26.71
N VAL A 512 5.55 12.98 26.21
CA VAL A 512 4.13 13.33 26.29
C VAL A 512 3.67 13.46 27.74
N GLN A 513 4.03 12.50 28.61
CA GLN A 513 3.67 12.52 30.04
C GLN A 513 4.27 13.72 30.79
N ASN A 514 5.54 14.03 30.54
CA ASN A 514 6.24 15.14 31.19
C ASN A 514 5.66 16.49 30.78
N VAL A 515 5.33 16.69 29.50
CA VAL A 515 4.66 17.91 29.05
C VAL A 515 3.25 17.98 29.62
N ALA A 516 2.47 16.92 29.54
CA ALA A 516 1.09 16.89 30.04
C ALA A 516 0.99 17.09 31.56
N THR A 517 2.00 16.66 32.32
CA THR A 517 2.03 16.89 33.77
C THR A 517 2.03 18.40 34.09
N ASN A 518 2.61 19.24 33.24
CA ASN A 518 2.84 20.65 33.50
C ASN A 518 2.02 21.60 32.59
N CYS A 519 1.37 21.09 31.54
CA CYS A 519 0.56 21.88 30.61
C CYS A 519 -0.85 21.30 30.54
N SER A 520 -1.82 22.06 31.02
CA SER A 520 -3.23 21.62 31.14
C SER A 520 -3.94 21.43 29.79
N ASN A 521 -3.35 21.92 28.70
CA ASN A 521 -3.87 21.80 27.35
C ASN A 521 -2.77 21.25 26.43
N THR A 522 -2.55 19.95 26.51
CA THR A 522 -1.53 19.26 25.73
C THR A 522 -2.19 18.59 24.51
N ILE A 523 -1.72 18.95 23.33
CA ILE A 523 -2.15 18.41 22.04
C ILE A 523 -1.01 17.55 21.49
N VAL A 524 -1.28 16.27 21.25
CA VAL A 524 -0.27 15.34 20.72
C VAL A 524 -0.49 15.14 19.23
N VAL A 525 0.58 15.29 18.46
CA VAL A 525 0.61 14.99 17.02
C VAL A 525 1.56 13.82 16.80
N LEU A 526 1.07 12.77 16.19
CA LEU A 526 1.79 11.53 15.90
C LEU A 526 1.92 11.35 14.38
N HIS A 527 3.14 11.47 13.85
CA HIS A 527 3.45 10.95 12.52
C HIS A 527 3.79 9.45 12.64
N SER A 528 3.17 8.60 11.84
CA SER A 528 3.30 7.16 12.02
C SER A 528 3.35 6.37 10.73
N ALA A 529 4.34 5.49 10.62
CA ALA A 529 4.48 4.51 9.56
C ALA A 529 3.70 3.20 9.84
N GLY A 530 2.60 3.29 10.57
CA GLY A 530 1.74 2.16 10.91
C GLY A 530 1.12 2.30 12.30
N ILE A 531 0.72 1.19 12.86
CA ILE A 531 0.04 1.16 14.16
C ILE A 531 1.00 1.57 15.27
N ARG A 532 0.54 2.43 16.20
CA ARG A 532 1.16 2.75 17.48
C ARG A 532 0.13 2.71 18.59
N THR A 533 0.42 2.02 19.69
CA THR A 533 -0.41 2.05 20.89
C THR A 533 -0.10 3.33 21.69
N VAL A 534 -1.14 3.88 22.30
CA VAL A 534 -1.08 5.22 22.94
C VAL A 534 -1.60 5.23 24.39
N ASP A 535 -1.89 4.06 24.93
CA ASP A 535 -2.51 3.91 26.26
C ASP A 535 -1.62 4.37 27.41
N ALA A 536 -0.30 4.50 27.19
CA ALA A 536 0.62 5.04 28.19
C ALA A 536 0.27 6.49 28.62
N TRP A 537 -0.42 7.26 27.77
CA TRP A 537 -0.68 8.69 28.01
C TRP A 537 -2.02 9.22 27.52
N ILE A 538 -2.77 8.48 26.67
CA ILE A 538 -4.02 8.97 26.06
C ILE A 538 -5.08 9.35 27.09
N GLU A 539 -5.10 8.68 28.25
CA GLU A 539 -6.06 8.93 29.34
C GLU A 539 -5.57 10.03 30.30
N HIS A 540 -4.38 10.60 30.11
CA HIS A 540 -3.94 11.70 30.94
C HIS A 540 -4.91 12.89 30.79
N PRO A 541 -5.42 13.52 31.89
CA PRO A 541 -6.47 14.54 31.82
C PRO A 541 -6.06 15.79 31.03
N ASN A 542 -4.78 16.10 31.02
CA ASN A 542 -4.22 17.24 30.30
C ASN A 542 -3.86 16.95 28.85
N VAL A 543 -3.92 15.70 28.38
CA VAL A 543 -3.88 15.37 26.96
C VAL A 543 -5.28 15.59 26.39
N THR A 544 -5.51 16.77 25.85
CA THR A 544 -6.84 17.27 25.47
C THR A 544 -7.20 16.96 24.02
N ALA A 545 -6.21 16.88 23.12
CA ALA A 545 -6.43 16.46 21.76
C ALA A 545 -5.27 15.59 21.24
N VAL A 546 -5.60 14.69 20.31
CA VAL A 546 -4.62 13.80 19.66
C VAL A 546 -4.95 13.68 18.18
N LEU A 547 -3.93 13.91 17.35
CA LEU A 547 -3.97 13.78 15.91
C LEU A 547 -3.00 12.66 15.45
N PHE A 548 -3.50 11.73 14.64
CA PHE A 548 -2.66 10.80 13.89
C PHE A 548 -2.44 11.41 12.51
N ALA A 549 -1.27 12.02 12.32
CA ALA A 549 -0.91 12.74 11.10
C ALA A 549 -0.28 11.84 10.02
N GLY A 550 -0.13 10.54 10.30
CA GLY A 550 0.35 9.54 9.34
C GLY A 550 1.69 9.88 8.68
N LEU A 551 1.79 9.69 7.37
CA LEU A 551 2.96 10.01 6.55
C LEU A 551 2.53 10.96 5.41
N PRO A 552 2.50 12.29 5.65
CA PRO A 552 1.80 13.25 4.80
C PRO A 552 2.62 13.80 3.62
N GLY A 553 3.85 13.33 3.40
CA GLY A 553 4.72 13.84 2.35
C GLY A 553 5.30 15.23 2.64
N GLN A 554 5.82 15.89 1.59
CA GLN A 554 6.59 17.14 1.71
C GLN A 554 5.83 18.34 2.33
N GLU A 555 4.50 18.35 2.27
CA GLU A 555 3.64 19.42 2.78
C GLU A 555 3.14 19.17 4.22
N SER A 556 3.84 18.34 4.98
CA SER A 556 3.48 17.89 6.34
C SER A 556 3.00 19.03 7.24
N GLY A 557 3.78 20.08 7.36
CA GLY A 557 3.43 21.22 8.23
C GLY A 557 2.23 22.01 7.73
N ASN A 558 2.12 22.24 6.42
CA ASN A 558 1.02 22.99 5.85
C ASN A 558 -0.32 22.26 6.00
N SER A 559 -0.35 20.95 5.71
CA SER A 559 -1.55 20.13 5.88
C SER A 559 -2.00 20.03 7.33
N LEU A 560 -1.04 19.92 8.26
CA LEU A 560 -1.33 19.87 9.69
C LEU A 560 -1.87 21.19 10.23
N VAL A 561 -1.30 22.33 9.83
CA VAL A 561 -1.77 23.66 10.25
C VAL A 561 -3.21 23.91 9.80
N ASP A 562 -3.60 23.45 8.60
CA ASP A 562 -5.00 23.54 8.14
C ASP A 562 -5.96 22.86 9.11
N ILE A 563 -5.58 21.71 9.66
CA ILE A 563 -6.35 20.99 10.68
C ILE A 563 -6.29 21.70 12.03
N LEU A 564 -5.08 21.99 12.56
CA LEU A 564 -4.92 22.57 13.89
C LEU A 564 -5.69 23.87 14.08
N PHE A 565 -5.78 24.71 13.05
CA PHE A 565 -6.43 26.01 13.12
C PHE A 565 -7.84 26.03 12.50
N GLY A 566 -8.31 24.91 11.97
CA GLY A 566 -9.67 24.75 11.49
C GLY A 566 -9.92 25.34 10.09
N ASP A 567 -8.87 25.59 9.31
CA ASP A 567 -9.01 25.94 7.89
C ASP A 567 -9.58 24.75 7.11
N VAL A 568 -9.31 23.52 7.59
CA VAL A 568 -9.91 22.26 7.15
C VAL A 568 -10.45 21.51 8.36
N ASN A 569 -11.69 21.02 8.27
CA ASN A 569 -12.27 20.14 9.27
C ASN A 569 -11.74 18.72 9.08
N PRO A 570 -11.16 18.05 10.12
CA PRO A 570 -10.61 16.69 9.99
C PRO A 570 -11.69 15.71 9.54
N SER A 571 -11.33 14.84 8.61
CA SER A 571 -12.22 13.84 8.05
C SER A 571 -11.52 12.49 7.78
N GLY A 572 -10.22 12.38 8.12
CA GLY A 572 -9.45 11.15 8.02
C GLY A 572 -10.02 10.05 8.90
N ARG A 573 -9.89 8.80 8.46
CA ARG A 573 -10.35 7.60 9.17
C ARG A 573 -9.23 6.58 9.26
N LEU A 574 -9.14 5.86 10.38
CA LEU A 574 -8.12 4.84 10.60
C LEU A 574 -8.25 3.70 9.58
N PRO A 575 -7.22 3.43 8.78
CA PRO A 575 -7.19 2.29 7.86
C PRO A 575 -6.76 0.98 8.52
N TYR A 576 -6.70 0.95 9.85
CA TYR A 576 -6.33 -0.15 10.73
C TYR A 576 -6.94 0.02 12.13
N THR A 577 -6.93 -1.05 12.92
CA THR A 577 -7.37 -1.04 14.33
C THR A 577 -6.21 -0.74 15.27
N VAL A 578 -6.40 0.13 16.25
CA VAL A 578 -5.42 0.44 17.31
C VAL A 578 -5.83 -0.24 18.62
N ALA A 579 -5.02 -1.19 19.08
CA ALA A 579 -5.23 -1.89 20.34
C ALA A 579 -4.91 -1.00 21.58
N ARG A 580 -5.39 -1.43 22.74
CA ARG A 580 -4.99 -0.84 24.04
C ARG A 580 -3.60 -1.28 24.46
N LYS A 581 -3.24 -2.51 24.16
CA LYS A 581 -1.93 -3.11 24.43
C LYS A 581 -1.53 -4.04 23.30
N GLU A 582 -0.25 -4.22 23.10
CA GLU A 582 0.29 -5.04 22.02
C GLU A 582 -0.21 -6.48 22.05
N SER A 583 -0.35 -7.08 23.26
CA SER A 583 -0.86 -8.44 23.40
C SER A 583 -2.29 -8.66 22.90
N ASP A 584 -3.06 -7.61 22.65
CA ASP A 584 -4.42 -7.72 22.12
C ASP A 584 -4.44 -8.12 20.63
N TYR A 585 -3.30 -8.03 19.94
CA TYR A 585 -3.17 -8.50 18.55
C TYR A 585 -2.91 -10.01 18.42
N GLY A 586 -2.65 -10.71 19.55
CA GLY A 586 -2.39 -12.15 19.52
C GLY A 586 -1.18 -12.53 18.68
N ASP A 587 -1.30 -13.61 17.93
CA ASP A 587 -0.18 -14.22 17.17
C ASP A 587 0.27 -13.40 15.97
N VAL A 588 -0.57 -12.48 15.47
CA VAL A 588 -0.23 -11.61 14.34
C VAL A 588 0.56 -10.35 14.73
N LEU A 589 0.86 -10.17 16.02
CA LEU A 589 1.67 -9.03 16.49
C LEU A 589 3.06 -9.03 15.86
N ASN A 590 3.72 -10.19 15.87
CA ASN A 590 5.10 -10.35 15.45
C ASN A 590 5.23 -11.18 14.18
N SER A 591 6.28 -10.92 13.42
CA SER A 591 6.75 -11.85 12.41
C SER A 591 7.16 -13.18 13.04
N THR A 592 6.86 -14.26 12.35
CA THR A 592 7.19 -15.62 12.80
C THR A 592 8.04 -16.34 11.76
N ALA A 593 8.94 -17.19 12.23
CA ALA A 593 9.68 -18.14 11.41
C ALA A 593 10.12 -19.31 12.27
N SER A 594 10.04 -20.54 11.77
CA SER A 594 10.74 -21.66 12.40
C SER A 594 12.25 -21.50 12.29
N ASP A 595 13.01 -22.10 13.18
CA ASP A 595 14.48 -22.05 13.19
C ASP A 595 15.14 -23.00 12.18
N ASP A 596 14.35 -23.56 11.26
CA ASP A 596 14.81 -24.50 10.24
C ASP A 596 15.54 -23.79 9.10
N TYR A 597 16.29 -24.57 8.30
CA TYR A 597 16.89 -24.11 7.05
C TYR A 597 15.84 -23.66 6.04
N PHE A 598 14.64 -24.26 6.04
CA PHE A 598 13.45 -23.86 5.30
C PHE A 598 12.41 -23.27 6.25
N PRO A 599 12.55 -22.02 6.66
CA PRO A 599 11.66 -21.45 7.68
C PRO A 599 10.22 -21.31 7.19
N GLU A 600 9.30 -21.53 8.11
CA GLU A 600 7.86 -21.55 7.86
C GLU A 600 7.13 -20.52 8.72
N SER A 601 6.16 -19.81 8.13
CA SER A 601 5.19 -18.95 8.80
C SER A 601 3.78 -19.40 8.39
N ASN A 602 3.10 -20.11 9.29
CA ASN A 602 1.76 -20.62 9.01
C ASN A 602 0.70 -19.55 9.36
N PHE A 603 -0.14 -19.20 8.42
CA PHE A 603 -1.22 -18.23 8.59
C PHE A 603 -2.45 -18.97 9.15
N THR A 604 -2.44 -19.19 10.46
CA THR A 604 -3.46 -20.00 11.15
C THR A 604 -4.70 -19.20 11.56
N GLU A 605 -4.64 -17.89 11.48
CA GLU A 605 -5.71 -16.96 11.83
C GLU A 605 -6.86 -16.94 10.81
N GLY A 606 -6.67 -17.51 9.60
CA GLY A 606 -7.67 -17.50 8.54
C GLY A 606 -8.05 -16.06 8.13
N LEU A 607 -9.34 -15.79 8.03
CA LEU A 607 -9.84 -14.46 7.64
C LEU A 607 -9.76 -13.40 8.74
N TYR A 608 -9.28 -13.77 9.93
CA TYR A 608 -9.35 -12.95 11.13
C TYR A 608 -8.07 -12.16 11.37
N ILE A 609 -7.87 -11.11 10.59
CA ILE A 609 -6.87 -10.07 10.81
C ILE A 609 -7.55 -8.74 11.14
N ASP A 610 -6.86 -7.81 11.80
CA ASP A 610 -7.31 -6.47 12.16
C ASP A 610 -8.70 -6.50 12.86
N TYR A 611 -9.64 -5.59 12.54
CA TYR A 611 -10.95 -5.50 13.21
C TYR A 611 -11.73 -6.82 13.19
N ARG A 612 -11.53 -7.69 12.19
CA ARG A 612 -12.17 -9.01 12.15
C ARG A 612 -11.69 -9.91 13.28
N TYR A 613 -10.40 -9.83 13.62
CA TYR A 613 -9.83 -10.54 14.77
C TYR A 613 -10.38 -9.99 16.08
N PHE A 614 -10.41 -8.65 16.25
CA PHE A 614 -10.94 -8.01 17.44
C PHE A 614 -12.42 -8.31 17.66
N ASP A 615 -13.20 -8.37 16.58
CA ASP A 615 -14.63 -8.73 16.65
C ASP A 615 -14.83 -10.20 17.02
N ALA A 616 -14.06 -11.12 16.43
CA ALA A 616 -14.17 -12.56 16.68
C ALA A 616 -13.78 -12.95 18.12
N HIS A 617 -12.88 -12.20 18.75
CA HIS A 617 -12.38 -12.45 20.10
C HIS A 617 -12.98 -11.54 21.17
N ASP A 618 -13.99 -10.73 20.81
CA ASP A 618 -14.64 -9.75 21.70
C ASP A 618 -13.64 -8.81 22.40
N ILE A 619 -12.60 -8.41 21.67
CA ILE A 619 -11.57 -7.48 22.18
C ILE A 619 -12.00 -6.05 21.87
N SER A 620 -12.05 -5.19 22.91
CA SER A 620 -12.32 -3.76 22.73
C SER A 620 -11.03 -3.02 22.37
N PRO A 621 -10.89 -2.48 21.16
CA PRO A 621 -9.71 -1.71 20.78
C PRO A 621 -9.64 -0.35 21.50
N ARG A 622 -8.53 0.35 21.38
CA ARG A 622 -8.43 1.77 21.74
C ARG A 622 -9.17 2.61 20.70
N PHE A 623 -8.93 2.35 19.43
CA PHE A 623 -9.66 2.93 18.30
C PHE A 623 -9.93 1.84 17.26
N GLU A 624 -11.17 1.69 16.90
CA GLU A 624 -11.59 0.71 15.89
C GLU A 624 -11.22 1.13 14.47
N PHE A 625 -11.20 0.19 13.57
CA PHE A 625 -11.07 0.44 12.13
C PHE A 625 -12.15 1.42 11.63
N GLY A 626 -11.73 2.37 10.81
CA GLY A 626 -12.62 3.39 10.26
C GLY A 626 -12.92 4.55 11.20
N PHE A 627 -12.38 4.56 12.45
CA PHE A 627 -12.61 5.61 13.43
C PHE A 627 -11.91 6.93 13.04
N GLY A 628 -12.57 8.06 13.36
CA GLY A 628 -12.03 9.40 13.27
C GLY A 628 -13.10 10.42 13.68
N LEU A 629 -12.68 11.48 14.36
CA LEU A 629 -13.53 12.58 14.82
C LEU A 629 -13.54 13.74 13.82
N SER A 630 -14.49 14.62 13.98
CA SER A 630 -14.65 15.89 13.25
C SER A 630 -14.86 17.04 14.24
N TYR A 631 -14.71 18.28 13.77
CA TYR A 631 -15.10 19.49 14.53
C TYR A 631 -16.61 19.73 14.53
N THR A 632 -17.35 18.93 13.77
CA THR A 632 -18.81 18.91 13.74
C THR A 632 -19.33 17.51 14.05
N THR A 633 -20.65 17.33 14.08
CA THR A 633 -21.29 16.04 14.28
C THR A 633 -22.17 15.68 13.10
N PHE A 634 -22.37 14.38 12.88
CA PHE A 634 -23.20 13.89 11.79
C PHE A 634 -24.24 12.90 12.29
N GLY A 635 -25.45 13.00 11.72
CA GLY A 635 -26.55 12.07 11.94
C GLY A 635 -26.77 11.19 10.71
N PHE A 636 -27.06 9.92 10.93
CA PHE A 636 -27.39 8.94 9.90
C PHE A 636 -28.87 8.57 9.98
N ALA A 637 -29.60 8.62 8.84
CA ALA A 637 -31.03 8.30 8.78
C ALA A 637 -31.44 7.79 7.39
N GLY A 638 -32.68 7.35 7.25
CA GLY A 638 -33.27 7.03 5.95
C GLY A 638 -32.59 5.85 5.25
N PHE A 639 -32.14 4.85 6.02
CA PHE A 639 -31.48 3.67 5.46
C PHE A 639 -32.44 2.87 4.58
N SER A 640 -31.96 2.43 3.41
CA SER A 640 -32.62 1.45 2.57
C SER A 640 -31.59 0.50 1.95
N ALA A 641 -31.93 -0.76 1.82
CA ALA A 641 -31.13 -1.74 1.09
C ALA A 641 -32.03 -2.72 0.36
N GLY A 642 -31.59 -3.20 -0.81
CA GLY A 642 -32.35 -4.17 -1.58
C GLY A 642 -31.55 -4.75 -2.74
N THR A 643 -31.92 -5.95 -3.18
CA THR A 643 -31.40 -6.57 -4.41
C THR A 643 -32.02 -5.93 -5.64
N LEU A 644 -31.25 -5.82 -6.72
CA LEU A 644 -31.75 -5.37 -8.01
C LEU A 644 -32.59 -6.49 -8.66
N GLN A 645 -33.74 -6.14 -9.23
CA GLN A 645 -34.63 -7.12 -9.88
C GLN A 645 -34.01 -7.81 -11.11
N THR A 646 -33.05 -7.13 -11.74
CA THR A 646 -32.34 -7.63 -12.94
C THR A 646 -31.05 -8.37 -12.59
N ALA A 647 -30.69 -8.50 -11.31
CA ALA A 647 -29.45 -9.12 -10.88
C ALA A 647 -29.50 -10.66 -11.08
N ASN A 648 -28.40 -11.18 -11.64
CA ASN A 648 -28.17 -12.63 -11.62
C ASN A 648 -27.73 -13.02 -10.20
N THR A 649 -28.58 -13.79 -9.50
CA THR A 649 -28.34 -14.28 -8.14
C THR A 649 -28.04 -15.77 -8.07
N GLY A 650 -27.65 -16.41 -9.17
CA GLY A 650 -27.12 -17.77 -9.18
C GLY A 650 -26.01 -17.98 -8.18
N GLU A 651 -25.83 -19.18 -7.65
CA GLU A 651 -24.81 -19.45 -6.61
C GLU A 651 -23.38 -19.20 -7.13
N TYR A 652 -23.11 -19.58 -8.37
CA TYR A 652 -21.80 -19.38 -9.02
C TYR A 652 -21.97 -18.56 -10.31
N PRO A 653 -20.89 -17.91 -10.78
CA PRO A 653 -20.85 -17.29 -12.10
C PRO A 653 -21.08 -18.31 -13.22
N ASP A 654 -21.59 -17.87 -14.38
CA ASP A 654 -21.85 -18.73 -15.53
C ASP A 654 -20.52 -19.22 -16.15
N PRO A 655 -20.20 -20.53 -16.12
CA PRO A 655 -18.92 -21.05 -16.60
C PRO A 655 -18.71 -20.88 -18.11
N GLU A 656 -19.73 -20.59 -18.88
CA GLU A 656 -19.63 -20.34 -20.32
C GLU A 656 -19.18 -18.92 -20.66
N VAL A 657 -19.17 -18.00 -19.68
CA VAL A 657 -18.72 -16.62 -19.87
C VAL A 657 -17.21 -16.53 -19.71
N ALA A 658 -16.53 -15.99 -20.71
CA ALA A 658 -15.09 -15.86 -20.72
C ALA A 658 -14.58 -14.91 -19.61
N VAL A 659 -13.50 -15.31 -18.95
CA VAL A 659 -12.79 -14.49 -17.96
C VAL A 659 -12.23 -13.24 -18.62
N ILE A 660 -12.30 -12.12 -17.93
CA ILE A 660 -11.67 -10.85 -18.31
C ILE A 660 -10.57 -10.52 -17.31
N GLN A 661 -9.77 -9.48 -17.59
CA GLN A 661 -8.77 -9.03 -16.62
C GLN A 661 -9.46 -8.54 -15.33
N GLY A 662 -9.11 -9.14 -14.21
CA GLY A 662 -9.74 -8.96 -12.90
C GLY A 662 -10.71 -10.09 -12.50
N GLY A 663 -10.80 -11.17 -13.30
CA GLY A 663 -11.61 -12.36 -13.02
C GLY A 663 -12.87 -12.46 -13.86
N HIS A 664 -13.80 -13.30 -13.42
CA HIS A 664 -15.08 -13.48 -14.11
C HIS A 664 -15.89 -12.17 -14.15
N PRO A 665 -16.44 -11.75 -15.31
CA PRO A 665 -17.09 -10.43 -15.44
C PRO A 665 -18.31 -10.27 -14.51
N GLU A 666 -19.08 -11.33 -14.25
CA GLU A 666 -20.23 -11.27 -13.34
C GLU A 666 -19.86 -10.91 -11.88
N LEU A 667 -18.59 -11.10 -11.47
CA LEU A 667 -18.14 -10.70 -10.14
C LEU A 667 -18.28 -9.18 -9.92
N TRP A 668 -18.29 -8.42 -10.99
CA TRP A 668 -18.36 -6.96 -11.00
C TRP A 668 -19.79 -6.43 -11.21
N ASP A 669 -20.75 -7.31 -11.45
CA ASP A 669 -22.15 -6.92 -11.59
C ASP A 669 -22.71 -6.47 -10.25
N VAL A 670 -23.37 -5.31 -10.26
CA VAL A 670 -24.06 -4.79 -9.07
C VAL A 670 -25.32 -5.61 -8.86
N ILE A 671 -25.40 -6.32 -7.74
CA ILE A 671 -26.56 -7.16 -7.40
C ILE A 671 -27.44 -6.58 -6.29
N ALA A 672 -26.90 -5.66 -5.50
CA ALA A 672 -27.68 -4.96 -4.48
C ALA A 672 -27.23 -3.50 -4.35
N VAL A 673 -28.14 -2.66 -3.89
CA VAL A 673 -27.84 -1.25 -3.60
C VAL A 673 -28.33 -0.92 -2.19
N ALA A 674 -27.48 -0.22 -1.44
CA ALA A 674 -27.85 0.37 -0.15
C ALA A 674 -27.68 1.89 -0.19
N SER A 675 -28.43 2.59 0.63
CA SER A 675 -28.31 4.04 0.72
C SER A 675 -28.69 4.57 2.10
N VAL A 676 -28.10 5.71 2.47
CA VAL A 676 -28.32 6.39 3.74
C VAL A 676 -28.24 7.90 3.54
N SER A 677 -29.01 8.66 4.28
CA SER A 677 -28.89 10.12 4.40
C SER A 677 -27.95 10.48 5.52
N VAL A 678 -26.96 11.32 5.23
CA VAL A 678 -26.01 11.87 6.20
C VAL A 678 -26.30 13.35 6.36
N THR A 679 -26.53 13.79 7.59
CA THR A 679 -26.84 15.20 7.93
C THR A 679 -25.75 15.76 8.84
N ASN A 680 -25.24 16.94 8.53
CA ASN A 680 -24.42 17.69 9.48
C ASN A 680 -25.31 18.25 10.60
N THR A 681 -25.14 17.71 11.80
CA THR A 681 -25.94 18.07 12.99
C THR A 681 -25.24 19.03 13.93
N GLY A 682 -24.00 19.44 13.62
CA GLY A 682 -23.25 20.41 14.42
C GLY A 682 -23.23 21.81 13.78
N ASP A 683 -22.23 22.62 14.15
CA ASP A 683 -22.24 24.07 13.92
C ASP A 683 -21.24 24.55 12.85
N VAL A 684 -20.40 23.67 12.30
CA VAL A 684 -19.40 24.02 11.29
C VAL A 684 -19.48 23.08 10.08
N ASP A 685 -19.06 23.57 8.93
CA ASP A 685 -18.97 22.76 7.71
C ASP A 685 -18.06 21.55 7.93
N GLY A 686 -18.46 20.38 7.42
CA GLY A 686 -17.67 19.17 7.58
C GLY A 686 -17.98 18.08 6.58
N THR A 687 -17.07 17.13 6.48
CA THR A 687 -17.18 15.96 5.61
C THR A 687 -17.22 14.71 6.46
N GLU A 688 -18.18 13.83 6.19
CA GLU A 688 -18.29 12.50 6.81
C GLU A 688 -17.86 11.41 5.85
N VAL A 689 -17.35 10.30 6.38
CA VAL A 689 -17.11 9.06 5.64
C VAL A 689 -18.14 8.03 6.10
N ALA A 690 -19.19 7.87 5.33
CA ALA A 690 -20.18 6.81 5.55
C ALA A 690 -19.57 5.46 5.12
N GLN A 691 -19.60 4.47 6.01
CA GLN A 691 -19.02 3.15 5.82
C GLN A 691 -20.10 2.08 5.88
N LEU A 692 -20.07 1.15 4.94
CA LEU A 692 -21.00 0.04 4.85
C LEU A 692 -20.28 -1.28 5.10
N TYR A 693 -20.81 -2.06 6.02
CA TYR A 693 -20.32 -3.38 6.40
C TYR A 693 -21.37 -4.44 6.10
N VAL A 694 -20.92 -5.60 5.63
CA VAL A 694 -21.75 -6.75 5.29
C VAL A 694 -21.41 -7.92 6.21
N SER A 695 -22.44 -8.54 6.79
CA SER A 695 -22.37 -9.88 7.38
C SER A 695 -22.89 -10.88 6.34
N ILE A 696 -21.99 -11.71 5.82
CA ILE A 696 -22.34 -12.76 4.85
C ILE A 696 -22.87 -13.97 5.62
N PRO A 697 -23.94 -14.65 5.16
CA PRO A 697 -24.48 -15.81 5.87
C PRO A 697 -23.50 -16.98 5.95
N GLY A 698 -23.42 -17.61 7.13
CA GLY A 698 -22.56 -18.74 7.47
C GLY A 698 -21.76 -18.51 8.75
N ASP A 699 -21.53 -19.58 9.52
CA ASP A 699 -20.78 -19.52 10.80
C ASP A 699 -19.28 -19.42 10.61
N ASP A 700 -18.80 -19.56 9.37
CA ASP A 700 -17.41 -19.56 8.94
C ASP A 700 -16.97 -18.21 8.34
N THR A 701 -17.78 -17.17 8.49
CA THR A 701 -17.51 -15.83 7.96
C THR A 701 -17.25 -14.81 9.09
N PRO A 702 -16.42 -13.77 8.87
CA PRO A 702 -16.31 -12.67 9.82
C PRO A 702 -17.67 -12.01 10.11
N ILE A 703 -17.86 -11.59 11.37
CA ILE A 703 -19.09 -10.95 11.84
C ILE A 703 -19.52 -9.79 10.93
N ARG A 704 -18.54 -9.04 10.43
CA ARG A 704 -18.73 -7.94 9.48
C ARG A 704 -17.49 -7.74 8.62
N GLN A 705 -17.70 -7.23 7.40
CA GLN A 705 -16.63 -6.92 6.47
C GLN A 705 -16.98 -5.62 5.74
N LEU A 706 -16.01 -4.68 5.65
CA LEU A 706 -16.21 -3.47 4.85
C LEU A 706 -16.48 -3.85 3.40
N ARG A 707 -17.55 -3.31 2.82
CA ARG A 707 -17.95 -3.52 1.40
C ARG A 707 -18.44 -2.24 0.73
N GLY A 708 -18.32 -1.11 1.42
CA GLY A 708 -18.63 0.19 0.84
C GLY A 708 -18.15 1.34 1.71
N PHE A 709 -17.72 2.42 1.08
CA PHE A 709 -17.50 3.70 1.73
C PHE A 709 -17.84 4.84 0.76
N SER A 710 -18.33 5.94 1.33
CA SER A 710 -18.68 7.15 0.59
C SER A 710 -18.29 8.36 1.40
N ARG A 711 -17.49 9.25 0.81
CA ARG A 711 -17.16 10.54 1.36
C ARG A 711 -18.26 11.52 1.01
N VAL A 712 -18.95 12.05 2.03
CA VAL A 712 -20.14 12.89 1.92
C VAL A 712 -19.81 14.30 2.38
N GLY A 713 -20.02 15.28 1.53
CA GLY A 713 -19.79 16.69 1.87
C GLY A 713 -18.67 17.36 1.05
N PRO A 714 -18.23 18.61 1.45
CA PRO A 714 -18.52 19.25 2.74
C PRO A 714 -19.99 19.64 2.90
N LEU A 715 -20.59 19.30 4.05
CA LEU A 715 -21.96 19.65 4.41
C LEU A 715 -21.96 20.86 5.35
N SER A 716 -22.76 21.87 5.06
CA SER A 716 -23.02 22.95 6.00
C SER A 716 -23.96 22.51 7.14
N PRO A 717 -23.99 23.20 8.28
CA PRO A 717 -24.90 22.90 9.38
C PRO A 717 -26.34 22.73 8.92
N GLY A 718 -26.94 21.57 9.26
CA GLY A 718 -28.30 21.18 8.87
C GLY A 718 -28.43 20.63 7.44
N GLN A 719 -27.39 20.69 6.62
CA GLN A 719 -27.43 20.11 5.27
C GLN A 719 -27.38 18.60 5.32
N THR A 720 -28.14 17.98 4.40
CA THR A 720 -28.23 16.52 4.24
C THR A 720 -27.85 16.12 2.83
N GLU A 721 -27.06 15.06 2.71
CA GLU A 721 -26.73 14.44 1.43
C GLU A 721 -26.88 12.92 1.54
N LYS A 722 -27.09 12.27 0.41
CA LYS A 722 -27.31 10.82 0.32
C LYS A 722 -26.02 10.09 -0.07
N ALA A 723 -25.58 9.17 0.77
CA ALA A 723 -24.58 8.18 0.40
C ALA A 723 -25.27 6.98 -0.26
N VAL A 724 -24.74 6.49 -1.38
CA VAL A 724 -25.19 5.32 -2.10
C VAL A 724 -24.05 4.32 -2.22
N PHE A 725 -24.34 3.05 -1.97
CA PHE A 725 -23.40 1.95 -2.04
C PHE A 725 -23.91 0.90 -3.02
N GLU A 726 -23.13 0.64 -4.03
CA GLU A 726 -23.34 -0.46 -4.97
C GLU A 726 -22.59 -1.69 -4.46
N LEU A 727 -23.27 -2.78 -4.27
CA LEU A 727 -22.70 -4.04 -3.82
C LEU A 727 -22.64 -5.01 -5.00
N THR A 728 -21.41 -5.33 -5.39
CA THR A 728 -21.16 -6.25 -6.48
C THR A 728 -21.34 -7.70 -6.03
N ARG A 729 -21.43 -8.62 -7.00
CA ARG A 729 -21.46 -10.05 -6.71
C ARG A 729 -20.25 -10.47 -5.88
N ARG A 730 -19.03 -9.98 -6.23
CA ARG A 730 -17.80 -10.25 -5.48
C ARG A 730 -17.91 -9.80 -4.02
N ASP A 731 -18.48 -8.62 -3.76
CA ASP A 731 -18.60 -8.05 -2.41
C ASP A 731 -19.47 -8.89 -1.47
N LEU A 732 -20.38 -9.67 -2.04
CA LEU A 732 -21.34 -10.53 -1.33
C LEU A 732 -20.98 -12.03 -1.40
N SER A 733 -19.90 -12.39 -2.10
CA SER A 733 -19.45 -13.77 -2.24
C SER A 733 -18.34 -14.15 -1.28
N VAL A 734 -18.18 -15.46 -1.05
CA VAL A 734 -17.04 -16.09 -0.39
C VAL A 734 -16.35 -17.02 -1.39
N TRP A 735 -15.08 -17.35 -1.14
CA TRP A 735 -14.38 -18.31 -1.98
C TRP A 735 -14.75 -19.76 -1.60
N ASP A 736 -15.25 -20.54 -2.55
CA ASP A 736 -15.49 -21.97 -2.38
C ASP A 736 -14.26 -22.76 -2.81
N VAL A 737 -13.57 -23.33 -1.83
CA VAL A 737 -12.32 -24.09 -2.05
C VAL A 737 -12.53 -25.41 -2.80
N VAL A 738 -13.75 -25.95 -2.85
CA VAL A 738 -14.07 -27.19 -3.56
C VAL A 738 -14.44 -26.89 -5.01
N ALA A 739 -15.33 -25.91 -5.21
CA ALA A 739 -15.73 -25.48 -6.54
C ALA A 739 -14.68 -24.64 -7.25
N GLN A 740 -13.69 -24.08 -6.51
CA GLN A 740 -12.68 -23.14 -6.99
C GLN A 740 -13.30 -21.93 -7.68
N GLN A 741 -14.33 -21.36 -7.06
CA GLN A 741 -15.10 -20.22 -7.57
C GLN A 741 -15.62 -19.34 -6.44
N TRP A 742 -15.96 -18.10 -6.76
CA TRP A 742 -16.68 -17.20 -5.87
C TRP A 742 -18.15 -17.63 -5.76
N HIS A 743 -18.57 -17.92 -4.55
CA HIS A 743 -19.88 -18.43 -4.19
C HIS A 743 -20.75 -17.35 -3.56
N LEU A 744 -21.80 -16.92 -4.24
CA LEU A 744 -22.85 -16.07 -3.69
C LEU A 744 -23.80 -16.93 -2.86
N ARG A 745 -23.63 -16.94 -1.54
CA ARG A 745 -24.42 -17.78 -0.63
C ARG A 745 -25.88 -17.39 -0.61
N ARG A 746 -26.75 -18.35 -0.51
CA ARG A 746 -28.17 -18.12 -0.21
C ARG A 746 -28.36 -17.79 1.25
N GLY A 747 -29.32 -16.91 1.56
CA GLY A 747 -29.66 -16.54 2.91
C GLY A 747 -29.80 -15.03 3.11
N THR A 748 -29.82 -14.63 4.36
CA THR A 748 -29.96 -13.24 4.77
C THR A 748 -28.61 -12.62 5.04
N TYR A 749 -28.29 -11.58 4.32
CA TYR A 749 -27.12 -10.71 4.54
C TYR A 749 -27.53 -9.53 5.40
N VAL A 750 -26.77 -9.25 6.45
CA VAL A 750 -27.01 -8.08 7.27
C VAL A 750 -26.13 -6.94 6.76
N ILE A 751 -26.77 -5.82 6.44
CA ILE A 751 -26.10 -4.61 5.96
C ILE A 751 -26.13 -3.59 7.08
N SER A 752 -24.96 -3.15 7.52
CA SER A 752 -24.81 -2.17 8.60
C SER A 752 -24.09 -0.92 8.09
N VAL A 753 -24.59 0.27 8.42
CA VAL A 753 -24.02 1.54 7.95
C VAL A 753 -23.78 2.49 9.13
N GLY A 754 -22.61 3.14 9.09
CA GLY A 754 -22.25 4.14 10.10
C GLY A 754 -20.92 4.82 9.79
N SER A 755 -20.22 5.30 10.82
CA SER A 755 -18.99 6.08 10.72
C SER A 755 -17.70 5.28 11.01
N SER A 756 -17.82 4.05 11.51
CA SER A 756 -16.68 3.14 11.78
C SER A 756 -17.16 1.69 11.85
N SER A 757 -16.23 0.73 12.00
CA SER A 757 -16.57 -0.70 12.13
C SER A 757 -17.43 -1.03 13.35
N ARG A 758 -17.47 -0.16 14.35
CA ARG A 758 -18.25 -0.37 15.59
C ARG A 758 -19.32 0.69 15.86
N ASN A 759 -19.29 1.82 15.17
CA ASN A 759 -20.36 2.81 15.23
C ASN A 759 -21.28 2.65 14.00
N LEU A 760 -22.23 1.72 14.08
CA LEU A 760 -23.12 1.29 13.00
C LEU A 760 -24.59 1.47 13.44
N PRO A 761 -25.09 2.72 13.50
CA PRO A 761 -26.43 3.02 14.03
C PRO A 761 -27.56 2.51 13.14
N LEU A 762 -27.31 2.20 11.88
CA LEU A 762 -28.32 1.75 10.93
C LEU A 762 -28.03 0.33 10.44
N GLN A 763 -29.05 -0.49 10.41
CA GLN A 763 -28.96 -1.88 9.99
C GLN A 763 -30.22 -2.30 9.23
N GLY A 764 -30.05 -3.20 8.26
CA GLY A 764 -31.13 -3.84 7.53
C GLY A 764 -30.62 -5.08 6.82
N ASN A 765 -31.51 -5.74 6.12
CA ASN A 765 -31.23 -7.03 5.51
C ASN A 765 -31.48 -7.02 4.00
N ILE A 766 -30.67 -7.77 3.27
CA ILE A 766 -30.98 -8.23 1.92
C ILE A 766 -31.03 -9.76 1.94
N THR A 767 -31.89 -10.36 1.11
CA THR A 767 -32.04 -11.81 1.06
C THR A 767 -31.75 -12.30 -0.35
N ILE A 768 -30.81 -13.22 -0.49
CA ILE A 768 -30.54 -13.95 -1.74
C ILE A 768 -31.30 -15.27 -1.67
N VAL A 769 -32.27 -15.46 -2.58
CA VAL A 769 -33.14 -16.64 -2.66
C VAL A 769 -32.81 -17.49 -3.87
N SER A 770 -33.29 -18.74 -3.89
CA SER A 770 -33.20 -19.61 -5.07
C SER A 770 -34.14 -19.17 -6.19
N GLU A 771 -33.71 -19.33 -7.44
CA GLU A 771 -34.54 -19.05 -8.62
C GLU A 771 -35.90 -19.78 -8.61
N ASP A 772 -35.94 -21.00 -8.05
CA ASP A 772 -37.19 -21.79 -7.92
C ASP A 772 -38.28 -21.11 -7.07
N LEU A 773 -37.89 -20.20 -6.16
CA LEU A 773 -38.84 -19.46 -5.34
C LEU A 773 -39.34 -18.19 -6.04
N ILE A 774 -38.56 -17.61 -6.92
CA ILE A 774 -38.95 -16.44 -7.72
C ILE A 774 -40.03 -16.84 -8.74
N GLN A 775 -39.88 -18.00 -9.38
CA GLN A 775 -40.89 -18.53 -10.34
C GLN A 775 -42.22 -18.95 -9.69
N LYS A 776 -42.24 -19.20 -8.38
CA LYS A 776 -43.49 -19.55 -7.65
C LYS A 776 -44.26 -18.33 -7.13
N GLN A 777 -43.66 -17.14 -7.15
CA GLN A 777 -44.29 -15.89 -6.71
C GLN A 777 -44.70 -14.97 -7.88
N ALA A 778 -44.29 -15.26 -9.12
CA ALA A 778 -44.73 -14.63 -10.35
C ALA A 778 -45.87 -15.46 -10.98
#